data_17677099fd330447419a1c6107b7f4be
#
_entry.id   17677099fd330447419a1c6107b7f4be
#
_cell.length_a   1.000
_cell.length_b   1.000
_cell.length_c   1.000
_cell.angle_alpha   90.00
_cell.angle_beta   90.00
_cell.angle_gamma   90.00
#
_symmetry.space_group_name_H-M   'P 1'
#
loop_
_entity.id
_entity.type
_entity.pdbx_description
1 polymer ?
#
loop_
_entity_poly.entity_id
_entity_poly.type
_entity_poly.pdbx_seq_one_letter_code
_entity_poly.pdbx_strand_id
1 'polypeptide(L)'
;MNKRKYVIFILLCMTTWLQAQDSVKTFDEFFVTGMKKIEGVFPVYVAEKEVYLEIPREYIGREIEVRGQIDRGFDLLNRPVTGLGVVRIMSPDKATICFQKPFYTERILDEKSVYQRSFSLSNIQPAGDSYPVVAYSKEQGAIIRITKYLINGNDWFSYNHGFIRSLVPELSEVTKIHPFEGGVSFTVRRYHGVEAERYMFSSSAIILPEGSIPLEVTCVVHLLPQKKDQIRLADHRIPYQTLTFKDYSQDPYCMVEDSLILRWDMSKPLTFYVDTLFPKEYFQVVKEGILVWNTAFRKAGIRDALQVKYADSKIIPAEQRAFVSYDLMMPGIKSDFTWHPRTGEILSCRVNIGHGFQKGKLDDYLLSCGASDPRIIADRYAKEVEKELLQNEITGEIGHLLGLRGNLSKNSCGTTVKVGEDACRAIYFGYNPLKGSRNCYDEREQLRRWIDKNLPDGTHSLPPSDYAAKVSNLQIILNQLDKIVYKGGKRDKGSSLTDIYRKAIRQYGSYLMGIAETVGSSQPADAQHQAMLELDNYLFHPVEKMECTYVKENLLEARNNILYPELVKMFKHLLSIETISALRLQALHSNQKGYSDDDFFRDLYKGLFDDFDPSAAVSYEQMDIQLICLDAWLDIIQENAKHNSTTKRLKDELHSLYNRLEKLSTIHPQAEVRDMYTLLMGRIK
;
A
#
# COMPACT_ATOMS: atom_id res chain seq x y z
N MET A 1 -55.49 -2.16 47.07
CA MET A 1 -54.59 -3.11 46.38
C MET A 1 -53.17 -2.94 46.93
N ASN A 2 -52.64 -3.99 47.47
CA ASN A 2 -51.69 -4.06 48.59
C ASN A 2 -50.27 -3.50 48.37
N LYS A 3 -49.88 -2.47 49.07
CA LYS A 3 -48.50 -1.97 49.20
C LYS A 3 -47.46 -3.07 49.48
N ARG A 4 -47.84 -4.16 50.15
CA ARG A 4 -46.98 -5.34 50.39
C ARG A 4 -46.59 -6.11 49.12
N LYS A 5 -47.40 -6.13 48.06
CA LYS A 5 -47.04 -6.81 46.82
C LYS A 5 -45.98 -6.04 46.00
N TYR A 6 -45.95 -4.71 46.11
CA TYR A 6 -44.94 -3.88 45.46
C TYR A 6 -43.57 -3.98 46.16
N VAL A 7 -43.53 -4.10 47.47
CA VAL A 7 -42.29 -4.26 48.22
C VAL A 7 -41.64 -5.63 47.94
N ILE A 8 -42.46 -6.70 47.80
CA ILE A 8 -41.97 -8.04 47.44
C ILE A 8 -41.50 -8.08 45.99
N PHE A 9 -42.16 -7.37 45.07
CA PHE A 9 -41.73 -7.30 43.68
C PHE A 9 -40.45 -6.47 43.53
N ILE A 10 -40.29 -5.37 44.27
CA ILE A 10 -39.04 -4.57 44.27
C ILE A 10 -37.89 -5.35 44.93
N LEU A 11 -38.16 -6.13 46.02
CA LEU A 11 -37.14 -7.01 46.60
C LEU A 11 -36.79 -8.18 45.67
N LEU A 12 -37.72 -8.77 44.93
CA LEU A 12 -37.41 -9.78 43.91
C LEU A 12 -36.66 -9.18 42.72
N CYS A 13 -36.98 -7.96 42.28
CA CYS A 13 -36.23 -7.26 41.24
C CYS A 13 -34.82 -6.82 41.73
N MET A 14 -34.64 -6.49 42.98
CA MET A 14 -33.34 -6.23 43.58
C MET A 14 -32.47 -7.49 43.72
N THR A 15 -33.06 -8.64 43.92
CA THR A 15 -32.31 -9.92 44.02
C THR A 15 -31.93 -10.46 42.63
N THR A 16 -32.63 -10.06 41.56
CA THR A 16 -32.21 -10.39 40.17
C THR A 16 -31.14 -9.42 39.63
N TRP A 17 -30.87 -8.30 40.30
CA TRP A 17 -29.78 -7.36 39.95
C TRP A 17 -28.47 -7.64 40.72
N LEU A 18 -28.46 -8.55 41.67
CA LEU A 18 -27.24 -9.23 42.09
C LEU A 18 -26.97 -10.37 41.10
N GLN A 19 -26.67 -10.05 39.85
CA GLN A 19 -25.81 -10.93 39.08
C GLN A 19 -24.56 -11.09 39.92
N ALA A 20 -24.33 -12.31 40.37
CA ALA A 20 -23.13 -12.68 41.06
C ALA A 20 -21.95 -12.17 40.28
N GLN A 21 -21.28 -11.14 40.75
CA GLN A 21 -19.93 -10.83 40.35
C GLN A 21 -19.20 -12.11 40.74
N ASP A 22 -18.87 -12.95 39.76
CA ASP A 22 -18.10 -14.17 40.04
C ASP A 22 -16.88 -13.74 40.82
N SER A 23 -16.87 -14.07 42.09
CA SER A 23 -15.75 -13.73 42.98
C SER A 23 -14.50 -14.39 42.40
N VAL A 24 -13.43 -13.62 42.24
CA VAL A 24 -12.15 -14.15 41.77
C VAL A 24 -11.79 -15.38 42.60
N LYS A 25 -11.69 -16.55 41.96
CA LYS A 25 -11.40 -17.83 42.60
C LYS A 25 -9.98 -17.88 43.12
N THR A 26 -9.77 -18.65 44.17
CA THR A 26 -8.42 -19.07 44.54
C THR A 26 -7.83 -19.98 43.47
N PHE A 27 -6.52 -20.12 43.43
CA PHE A 27 -5.88 -21.02 42.46
C PHE A 27 -6.33 -22.47 42.58
N ASP A 28 -6.47 -22.96 43.80
CA ASP A 28 -6.87 -24.35 44.10
C ASP A 28 -8.34 -24.62 43.72
N GLU A 29 -9.21 -23.61 43.77
CA GLU A 29 -10.58 -23.68 43.29
C GLU A 29 -10.67 -23.61 41.75
N PHE A 30 -9.71 -22.96 41.14
CA PHE A 30 -9.62 -22.84 39.67
C PHE A 30 -8.97 -24.05 39.02
N PHE A 31 -7.81 -24.50 39.54
CA PHE A 31 -7.01 -25.57 38.96
C PHE A 31 -7.49 -26.94 39.44
N VAL A 32 -8.51 -27.47 38.75
CA VAL A 32 -9.16 -28.73 39.05
C VAL A 32 -8.55 -29.92 38.35
N THR A 33 -8.86 -31.13 38.82
CA THR A 33 -8.43 -32.39 38.18
C THR A 33 -8.83 -32.46 36.74
N GLY A 34 -7.88 -32.76 35.86
CA GLY A 34 -8.09 -32.83 34.39
C GLY A 34 -7.67 -31.55 33.63
N MET A 35 -7.41 -30.43 34.34
CA MET A 35 -6.88 -29.25 33.70
C MET A 35 -5.38 -29.42 33.39
N LYS A 36 -4.96 -28.98 32.19
CA LYS A 36 -3.57 -29.05 31.76
C LYS A 36 -2.97 -27.64 31.76
N LYS A 37 -1.81 -27.47 32.44
CA LYS A 37 -0.97 -26.28 32.30
C LYS A 37 0.06 -26.44 31.19
N ILE A 38 0.22 -25.42 30.36
CA ILE A 38 1.24 -25.29 29.33
C ILE A 38 2.13 -24.13 29.77
N GLU A 39 3.38 -24.44 30.08
CA GLU A 39 4.34 -23.44 30.56
C GLU A 39 4.87 -22.60 29.39
N GLY A 40 5.20 -21.34 29.66
CA GLY A 40 5.76 -20.39 28.69
C GLY A 40 5.83 -18.99 29.26
N VAL A 41 6.23 -18.02 28.46
CA VAL A 41 6.23 -16.58 28.81
C VAL A 41 4.83 -16.16 29.28
N PHE A 42 3.81 -16.68 28.63
CA PHE A 42 2.42 -16.60 29.06
C PHE A 42 1.94 -18.02 29.34
N PRO A 43 1.81 -18.45 30.60
CA PRO A 43 1.27 -19.76 30.91
C PRO A 43 -0.19 -19.89 30.45
N VAL A 44 -0.54 -21.04 29.90
CA VAL A 44 -1.89 -21.32 29.41
C VAL A 44 -2.47 -22.52 30.13
N TYR A 45 -3.72 -22.40 30.53
CA TYR A 45 -4.46 -23.49 31.15
C TYR A 45 -5.57 -23.95 30.21
N VAL A 46 -5.73 -25.26 30.08
CA VAL A 46 -6.73 -25.88 29.18
C VAL A 46 -7.58 -26.85 30.00
N ALA A 47 -8.88 -26.65 30.01
CA ALA A 47 -9.86 -27.54 30.60
C ALA A 47 -10.94 -27.84 29.55
N GLU A 48 -11.00 -29.10 29.08
CA GLU A 48 -11.88 -29.53 28.01
C GLU A 48 -11.72 -28.66 26.75
N LYS A 49 -12.70 -27.76 26.49
CA LYS A 49 -12.69 -26.82 25.35
C LYS A 49 -12.32 -25.39 25.77
N GLU A 50 -12.14 -25.15 27.06
CA GLU A 50 -11.85 -23.81 27.59
C GLU A 50 -10.34 -23.55 27.65
N VAL A 51 -9.95 -22.35 27.26
CA VAL A 51 -8.57 -21.87 27.22
C VAL A 51 -8.47 -20.62 28.10
N TYR A 52 -7.52 -20.65 28.99
CA TYR A 52 -7.23 -19.54 29.92
C TYR A 52 -5.78 -19.11 29.72
N LEU A 53 -5.56 -17.79 29.72
CA LEU A 53 -4.24 -17.16 29.61
C LEU A 53 -3.87 -16.55 30.95
N GLU A 54 -2.72 -16.90 31.46
CA GLU A 54 -2.15 -16.21 32.61
C GLU A 54 -1.35 -15.00 32.17
N ILE A 55 -1.64 -13.87 32.78
CA ILE A 55 -0.86 -12.64 32.63
C ILE A 55 0.00 -12.50 33.90
N PRO A 56 1.31 -12.79 33.83
CA PRO A 56 2.22 -12.61 34.98
C PRO A 56 2.17 -11.16 35.48
N ARG A 57 2.30 -11.00 36.80
CA ARG A 57 2.18 -9.70 37.47
C ARG A 57 3.16 -8.67 36.94
N GLU A 58 4.37 -9.09 36.58
CA GLU A 58 5.44 -8.25 36.02
C GLU A 58 5.15 -7.76 34.60
N TYR A 59 4.11 -8.31 33.94
CA TYR A 59 3.72 -7.85 32.58
C TYR A 59 2.61 -6.81 32.63
N ILE A 60 2.07 -6.48 33.77
CA ILE A 60 1.16 -5.35 33.92
C ILE A 60 1.91 -4.05 33.56
N GLY A 61 1.34 -3.25 32.66
CA GLY A 61 1.97 -2.05 32.11
C GLY A 61 2.89 -2.31 30.91
N ARG A 62 3.21 -3.58 30.61
CA ARG A 62 4.02 -3.97 29.45
C ARG A 62 3.21 -3.92 28.17
N GLU A 63 3.91 -3.75 27.06
CA GLU A 63 3.34 -3.79 25.70
C GLU A 63 3.58 -5.16 25.08
N ILE A 64 2.57 -5.66 24.39
CA ILE A 64 2.60 -6.90 23.62
C ILE A 64 2.23 -6.61 22.17
N GLU A 65 2.83 -7.34 21.26
CA GLU A 65 2.37 -7.42 19.87
C GLU A 65 1.32 -8.53 19.76
N VAL A 66 0.16 -8.18 19.24
CA VAL A 66 -0.86 -9.15 18.88
C VAL A 66 -0.96 -9.18 17.37
N ARG A 67 -0.79 -10.37 16.80
CA ARG A 67 -0.87 -10.58 15.35
C ARG A 67 -1.58 -11.89 15.04
N GLY A 68 -2.13 -11.99 13.86
CA GLY A 68 -2.77 -13.21 13.38
C GLY A 68 -2.51 -13.42 11.90
N GLN A 69 -2.68 -14.66 11.49
CA GLN A 69 -2.51 -15.09 10.13
C GLN A 69 -3.52 -16.18 9.81
N ILE A 70 -4.05 -16.16 8.60
CA ILE A 70 -4.88 -17.25 8.08
C ILE A 70 -3.92 -18.27 7.49
N ASP A 71 -3.84 -19.44 8.14
CA ASP A 71 -2.95 -20.52 7.71
C ASP A 71 -3.59 -21.40 6.66
N ARG A 72 -4.93 -21.52 6.71
CA ARG A 72 -5.70 -22.33 5.78
C ARG A 72 -7.10 -21.74 5.59
N GLY A 73 -7.53 -21.68 4.34
CA GLY A 73 -8.85 -21.19 4.01
C GLY A 73 -9.01 -20.97 2.53
N PHE A 74 -10.24 -20.73 2.08
CA PHE A 74 -10.51 -20.46 0.68
C PHE A 74 -9.96 -19.08 0.28
N ASP A 75 -9.06 -19.04 -0.69
CA ASP A 75 -8.44 -17.82 -1.28
C ASP A 75 -7.84 -16.82 -0.25
N LEU A 76 -7.42 -17.32 0.92
CA LEU A 76 -7.04 -16.48 2.05
C LEU A 76 -5.73 -16.93 2.72
N LEU A 77 -5.01 -17.86 2.11
CA LEU A 77 -3.80 -18.40 2.66
C LEU A 77 -2.78 -17.32 3.00
N ASN A 78 -2.18 -17.43 4.18
CA ASN A 78 -1.14 -16.50 4.68
C ASN A 78 -1.54 -15.02 4.74
N ARG A 79 -2.83 -14.71 4.73
CA ARG A 79 -3.30 -13.33 4.89
C ARG A 79 -3.29 -12.90 6.35
N PRO A 80 -2.88 -11.66 6.65
CA PRO A 80 -2.97 -11.13 8.00
C PRO A 80 -4.43 -10.99 8.44
N VAL A 81 -4.67 -11.23 9.72
CA VAL A 81 -5.96 -10.95 10.36
C VAL A 81 -5.98 -9.49 10.78
N THR A 82 -7.09 -8.80 10.56
CA THR A 82 -7.27 -7.38 10.92
C THR A 82 -7.35 -7.16 12.44
N GLY A 83 -7.18 -5.94 12.89
CA GLY A 83 -7.25 -5.58 14.32
C GLY A 83 -5.95 -5.75 15.09
N LEU A 84 -4.87 -6.06 14.40
CA LEU A 84 -3.56 -6.35 14.99
C LEU A 84 -2.78 -5.12 15.41
N GLY A 85 -1.74 -5.33 16.16
CA GLY A 85 -0.79 -4.30 16.52
C GLY A 85 -0.28 -4.40 17.95
N VAL A 86 0.17 -3.28 18.48
CA VAL A 86 0.68 -3.17 19.83
C VAL A 86 -0.44 -2.79 20.79
N VAL A 87 -0.57 -3.54 21.88
CA VAL A 87 -1.49 -3.25 22.98
C VAL A 87 -0.72 -3.26 24.31
N ARG A 88 -1.21 -2.48 25.26
CA ARG A 88 -0.66 -2.40 26.63
C ARG A 88 -1.54 -3.18 27.57
N ILE A 89 -0.92 -4.01 28.41
CA ILE A 89 -1.59 -4.77 29.44
C ILE A 89 -1.85 -3.86 30.63
N MET A 90 -3.12 -3.65 30.99
CA MET A 90 -3.52 -2.82 32.11
C MET A 90 -4.35 -3.65 33.08
N SER A 91 -4.27 -3.31 34.37
CA SER A 91 -5.13 -3.86 35.44
C SER A 91 -5.73 -2.68 36.18
N PRO A 92 -6.90 -2.18 35.76
CA PRO A 92 -7.54 -1.04 36.39
C PRO A 92 -8.00 -1.34 37.83
N ASP A 93 -8.30 -2.60 38.08
CA ASP A 93 -8.64 -3.14 39.41
C ASP A 93 -8.15 -4.59 39.56
N LYS A 94 -8.42 -5.22 40.72
CA LYS A 94 -8.02 -6.60 40.96
C LYS A 94 -8.88 -7.64 40.23
N ALA A 95 -9.97 -7.24 39.61
CA ALA A 95 -10.92 -8.16 38.99
C ALA A 95 -10.85 -8.14 37.44
N THR A 96 -10.04 -7.22 36.89
CA THR A 96 -10.08 -6.95 35.42
C THR A 96 -8.68 -6.81 34.85
N ILE A 97 -8.43 -7.47 33.75
CA ILE A 97 -7.32 -7.18 32.84
C ILE A 97 -7.89 -6.45 31.60
N CYS A 98 -7.24 -5.36 31.24
CA CYS A 98 -7.62 -4.57 30.07
C CYS A 98 -6.45 -4.51 29.09
N PHE A 99 -6.74 -4.71 27.80
CA PHE A 99 -5.77 -4.57 26.73
C PHE A 99 -6.01 -3.25 26.00
N GLN A 100 -5.26 -2.26 26.41
CA GLN A 100 -5.36 -0.90 25.91
C GLN A 100 -4.60 -0.75 24.60
N LYS A 101 -5.25 -0.22 23.57
CA LYS A 101 -4.58 0.19 22.30
C LYS A 101 -4.00 1.59 22.49
N PRO A 102 -2.67 1.73 22.61
CA PRO A 102 -2.07 3.03 22.89
C PRO A 102 -2.23 3.99 21.71
N PHE A 103 -2.54 5.24 22.01
CA PHE A 103 -2.73 6.31 21.03
C PHE A 103 -1.54 7.25 21.06
N TYR A 104 -0.87 7.41 19.93
CA TYR A 104 0.37 8.17 19.81
C TYR A 104 0.38 9.20 18.66
N THR A 105 -0.78 9.60 18.16
CA THR A 105 -0.89 10.65 17.16
C THR A 105 -0.61 12.05 17.72
N GLU A 106 -0.67 12.18 19.05
CA GLU A 106 -0.28 13.39 19.78
C GLU A 106 0.79 13.01 20.79
N ARG A 107 1.84 13.84 20.93
CA ARG A 107 3.01 13.55 21.75
C ARG A 107 3.62 14.78 22.36
N ILE A 108 4.40 14.55 23.41
CA ILE A 108 5.48 15.40 23.86
C ILE A 108 6.75 14.54 23.81
N LEU A 109 7.68 14.88 22.95
CA LEU A 109 8.93 14.14 22.80
C LEU A 109 10.00 14.60 23.78
N ASP A 110 9.94 15.85 24.24
CA ASP A 110 10.82 16.35 25.30
C ASP A 110 10.20 16.07 26.67
N GLU A 111 10.70 15.05 27.35
CA GLU A 111 10.25 14.67 28.69
C GLU A 111 10.42 15.80 29.75
N LYS A 112 11.26 16.79 29.46
CA LYS A 112 11.48 17.97 30.34
C LYS A 112 10.58 19.15 30.00
N SER A 113 9.72 19.01 29.00
CA SER A 113 8.78 20.07 28.60
C SER A 113 7.89 20.50 29.76
N VAL A 114 7.74 21.79 29.93
CA VAL A 114 6.82 22.37 30.93
C VAL A 114 5.36 21.97 30.68
N TYR A 115 5.03 21.55 29.48
CA TYR A 115 3.70 21.14 29.06
C TYR A 115 3.38 19.66 29.38
N GLN A 116 4.35 18.86 29.83
CA GLN A 116 4.18 17.43 30.07
C GLN A 116 3.00 17.11 30.99
N ARG A 117 2.84 17.90 32.08
CA ARG A 117 1.74 17.69 33.02
C ARG A 117 0.37 18.02 32.39
N SER A 118 0.25 19.13 31.69
CA SER A 118 -0.99 19.50 31.01
C SER A 118 -1.36 18.49 29.94
N PHE A 119 -0.39 18.05 29.14
CA PHE A 119 -0.58 17.05 28.11
C PHE A 119 -1.09 15.73 28.68
N SER A 120 -0.48 15.22 29.76
CA SER A 120 -0.90 13.97 30.38
C SER A 120 -2.33 14.01 30.98
N LEU A 121 -2.80 15.20 31.35
CA LEU A 121 -4.18 15.38 31.82
C LEU A 121 -5.19 15.50 30.67
N SER A 122 -4.76 15.98 29.50
CA SER A 122 -5.61 16.15 28.33
C SER A 122 -5.60 14.96 27.37
N ASN A 123 -4.48 14.24 27.30
CA ASN A 123 -4.32 13.08 26.43
C ASN A 123 -4.68 11.80 27.19
N ILE A 124 -5.97 11.55 27.32
CA ILE A 124 -6.50 10.34 27.98
C ILE A 124 -6.46 9.19 26.97
N GLN A 125 -5.74 8.13 27.33
CA GLN A 125 -5.65 6.94 26.48
C GLN A 125 -6.98 6.17 26.51
N PRO A 126 -7.47 5.68 25.34
CA PRO A 126 -8.72 4.92 25.29
C PRO A 126 -8.59 3.62 26.06
N ALA A 127 -9.66 3.21 26.74
CA ALA A 127 -9.77 1.86 27.27
C ALA A 127 -9.85 0.87 26.11
N GLY A 128 -9.29 -0.32 26.30
CA GLY A 128 -9.39 -1.42 25.35
C GLY A 128 -10.34 -2.51 25.82
N ASP A 129 -10.22 -3.69 25.20
CA ASP A 129 -10.99 -4.86 25.60
C ASP A 129 -10.69 -5.26 27.06
N SER A 130 -11.75 -5.57 27.81
CA SER A 130 -11.68 -5.92 29.21
C SER A 130 -12.01 -7.40 29.43
N TYR A 131 -11.22 -8.05 30.24
CA TYR A 131 -11.31 -9.47 30.56
C TYR A 131 -11.43 -9.67 32.05
N PRO A 132 -12.50 -10.32 32.55
CA PRO A 132 -12.62 -10.65 33.94
C PRO A 132 -11.50 -11.61 34.36
N VAL A 133 -10.89 -11.33 35.51
CA VAL A 133 -9.94 -12.25 36.15
C VAL A 133 -10.74 -13.38 36.79
N VAL A 134 -10.47 -14.61 36.36
CA VAL A 134 -11.14 -15.81 36.87
C VAL A 134 -10.48 -16.27 38.16
N ALA A 135 -9.15 -16.22 38.22
CA ALA A 135 -8.34 -16.60 39.35
C ALA A 135 -6.98 -15.91 39.31
N TYR A 136 -6.24 -15.99 40.42
CA TYR A 136 -4.82 -15.66 40.46
C TYR A 136 -3.98 -16.92 40.60
N SER A 137 -2.87 -16.99 39.88
CA SER A 137 -1.90 -18.08 40.01
C SER A 137 -1.18 -17.99 41.39
N LYS A 138 -0.41 -19.03 41.73
CA LYS A 138 0.42 -19.02 42.94
C LYS A 138 1.45 -17.90 42.93
N GLU A 139 1.90 -17.52 41.73
CA GLU A 139 2.84 -16.41 41.51
C GLU A 139 2.13 -15.05 41.31
N GLN A 140 0.84 -14.98 41.69
CA GLN A 140 0.02 -13.76 41.57
C GLN A 140 -0.20 -13.25 40.13
N GLY A 141 -0.04 -14.12 39.11
CA GLY A 141 -0.44 -13.85 37.76
C GLY A 141 -1.97 -13.88 37.60
N ALA A 142 -2.53 -12.94 36.86
CA ALA A 142 -3.97 -12.87 36.62
C ALA A 142 -4.38 -13.84 35.49
N ILE A 143 -5.31 -14.74 35.79
CA ILE A 143 -5.80 -15.75 34.84
C ILE A 143 -7.12 -15.26 34.23
N ILE A 144 -7.17 -15.14 32.92
CA ILE A 144 -8.33 -14.69 32.14
C ILE A 144 -8.79 -15.78 31.18
N ARG A 145 -10.10 -15.91 30.95
CA ARG A 145 -10.65 -16.83 29.98
C ARG A 145 -10.66 -16.19 28.59
N ILE A 146 -10.00 -16.81 27.61
CA ILE A 146 -9.83 -16.27 26.26
C ILE A 146 -10.53 -17.09 25.17
N THR A 147 -11.14 -18.23 25.47
CA THR A 147 -11.77 -19.12 24.49
C THR A 147 -12.73 -18.38 23.54
N LYS A 148 -13.67 -17.63 24.12
CA LYS A 148 -14.67 -16.89 23.37
C LYS A 148 -14.02 -15.89 22.38
N TYR A 149 -12.96 -15.24 22.80
CA TYR A 149 -12.26 -14.24 21.98
C TYR A 149 -11.46 -14.88 20.85
N LEU A 150 -10.85 -16.02 21.11
CA LEU A 150 -10.15 -16.79 20.08
C LEU A 150 -11.11 -17.33 19.01
N ILE A 151 -12.29 -17.81 19.43
CA ILE A 151 -13.30 -18.38 18.54
C ILE A 151 -14.05 -17.29 17.79
N ASN A 152 -14.67 -16.35 18.48
CA ASN A 152 -15.52 -15.34 17.86
C ASN A 152 -14.71 -14.23 17.17
N GLY A 153 -13.44 -14.07 17.55
CA GLY A 153 -12.68 -12.88 17.23
C GLY A 153 -13.14 -11.68 18.05
N ASN A 154 -12.26 -10.80 18.30
CA ASN A 154 -12.48 -9.47 18.84
C ASN A 154 -11.63 -8.52 18.02
N ASP A 155 -11.48 -7.27 18.44
CA ASP A 155 -10.64 -6.28 17.75
C ASP A 155 -9.18 -6.74 17.53
N TRP A 156 -8.73 -7.75 18.27
CA TRP A 156 -7.38 -8.31 18.12
C TRP A 156 -7.27 -9.35 17.01
N PHE A 157 -8.33 -10.17 16.88
CA PHE A 157 -8.34 -11.32 15.99
C PHE A 157 -9.57 -11.28 15.08
N SER A 158 -10.13 -10.10 14.86
CA SER A 158 -11.26 -9.94 13.97
C SER A 158 -10.82 -10.20 12.54
N TYR A 159 -11.67 -10.90 11.85
CA TYR A 159 -11.52 -11.24 10.46
C TYR A 159 -12.78 -10.82 9.72
N ASN A 160 -12.64 -9.90 8.80
CA ASN A 160 -13.75 -9.43 7.99
C ASN A 160 -13.41 -9.63 6.51
N HIS A 161 -14.11 -10.57 5.89
CA HIS A 161 -14.03 -10.78 4.46
C HIS A 161 -15.45 -10.80 3.87
N GLY A 162 -15.65 -10.06 2.79
CA GLY A 162 -16.96 -9.86 2.19
C GLY A 162 -17.71 -11.11 1.76
N PHE A 163 -17.05 -12.26 1.64
CA PHE A 163 -17.63 -13.54 1.25
C PHE A 163 -18.06 -14.42 2.43
N ILE A 164 -17.59 -14.11 3.65
CA ILE A 164 -17.78 -14.94 4.84
C ILE A 164 -18.75 -14.22 5.74
N ARG A 165 -19.95 -14.79 5.93
CA ARG A 165 -21.00 -14.10 6.65
C ARG A 165 -21.01 -14.44 8.12
N SER A 166 -21.48 -15.57 8.53
CA SER A 166 -21.69 -15.87 9.95
C SER A 166 -20.69 -16.88 10.48
N LEU A 167 -20.12 -16.58 11.64
CA LEU A 167 -19.36 -17.56 12.41
C LEU A 167 -20.33 -18.63 12.94
N VAL A 168 -19.89 -19.88 12.96
CA VAL A 168 -20.56 -21.02 13.58
C VAL A 168 -19.73 -21.45 14.81
N PRO A 169 -19.96 -20.85 15.99
CA PRO A 169 -19.11 -21.05 17.17
C PRO A 169 -19.13 -22.52 17.66
N GLU A 170 -20.24 -23.21 17.48
CA GLU A 170 -20.45 -24.59 17.95
C GLU A 170 -19.51 -25.59 17.23
N LEU A 171 -19.16 -25.29 15.99
CA LEU A 171 -18.20 -26.08 15.19
C LEU A 171 -16.75 -25.62 15.36
N SER A 172 -16.55 -24.40 15.91
CA SER A 172 -15.24 -23.78 15.99
C SER A 172 -14.49 -24.22 17.24
N GLU A 173 -13.18 -24.38 17.12
CA GLU A 173 -12.34 -24.92 18.22
C GLU A 173 -10.91 -24.38 18.17
N VAL A 174 -10.24 -24.34 19.33
CA VAL A 174 -8.80 -24.12 19.43
C VAL A 174 -8.11 -25.48 19.21
N THR A 175 -7.38 -25.60 18.11
CA THR A 175 -6.78 -26.88 17.68
C THR A 175 -5.35 -27.07 18.18
N LYS A 176 -4.60 -25.96 18.36
CA LYS A 176 -3.20 -26.01 18.79
C LYS A 176 -2.86 -24.81 19.67
N ILE A 177 -2.07 -25.06 20.70
CA ILE A 177 -1.45 -24.04 21.55
C ILE A 177 0.05 -24.30 21.54
N HIS A 178 0.83 -23.30 21.18
CA HIS A 178 2.28 -23.45 21.07
C HIS A 178 2.99 -22.29 21.77
N PRO A 179 3.65 -22.56 22.92
CA PRO A 179 4.53 -21.59 23.56
C PRO A 179 5.85 -21.52 22.78
N PHE A 180 6.35 -20.29 22.59
CA PHE A 180 7.63 -20.03 21.92
C PHE A 180 8.42 -18.95 22.66
N GLU A 181 9.66 -18.74 22.26
CA GLU A 181 10.51 -17.69 22.85
C GLU A 181 9.86 -16.30 22.70
N GLY A 182 9.45 -15.73 23.80
CA GLY A 182 8.80 -14.41 23.88
C GLY A 182 7.27 -14.40 23.78
N GLY A 183 6.60 -15.55 23.61
CA GLY A 183 5.15 -15.52 23.49
C GLY A 183 4.43 -16.86 23.47
N VAL A 184 3.20 -16.81 22.98
CA VAL A 184 2.34 -17.98 22.76
C VAL A 184 1.52 -17.79 21.51
N SER A 185 1.31 -18.85 20.76
CA SER A 185 0.40 -18.87 19.62
C SER A 185 -0.75 -19.85 19.80
N PHE A 186 -1.89 -19.52 19.22
CA PHE A 186 -3.13 -20.29 19.25
C PHE A 186 -3.61 -20.52 17.83
N THR A 187 -3.66 -21.76 17.37
CA THR A 187 -4.30 -22.09 16.10
C THR A 187 -5.78 -22.42 16.36
N VAL A 188 -6.64 -21.70 15.71
CA VAL A 188 -8.09 -21.80 15.85
C VAL A 188 -8.70 -22.20 14.53
N ARG A 189 -9.50 -23.25 14.53
CA ARG A 189 -10.34 -23.61 13.40
C ARG A 189 -11.69 -22.97 13.56
N ARG A 190 -11.99 -21.99 12.73
CA ARG A 190 -13.26 -21.26 12.73
C ARG A 190 -14.10 -21.71 11.55
N TYR A 191 -15.36 -22.05 11.80
CA TYR A 191 -16.31 -22.36 10.76
C TYR A 191 -17.19 -21.15 10.47
N HIS A 192 -17.31 -20.82 9.20
CA HIS A 192 -18.13 -19.72 8.72
C HIS A 192 -19.19 -20.24 7.75
N GLY A 193 -20.43 -19.82 7.96
CA GLY A 193 -21.52 -20.12 7.02
C GLY A 193 -21.29 -19.38 5.71
N VAL A 194 -21.46 -20.09 4.61
CA VAL A 194 -21.37 -19.55 3.26
C VAL A 194 -22.66 -19.88 2.54
N GLU A 195 -23.31 -18.87 2.03
CA GLU A 195 -24.43 -19.04 1.11
C GLU A 195 -23.90 -19.25 -0.30
N ALA A 196 -24.60 -20.06 -1.09
CA ALA A 196 -24.29 -20.27 -2.50
C ALA A 196 -24.52 -18.96 -3.27
N GLU A 197 -23.52 -18.10 -3.33
CA GLU A 197 -23.58 -16.88 -4.11
C GLU A 197 -22.59 -16.95 -5.28
N ARG A 198 -23.05 -16.44 -6.41
CA ARG A 198 -22.23 -16.31 -7.60
C ARG A 198 -21.58 -14.93 -7.61
N TYR A 199 -20.29 -14.89 -7.33
CA TYR A 199 -19.52 -13.64 -7.40
C TYR A 199 -18.90 -13.49 -8.80
N MET A 200 -19.20 -12.38 -9.44
CA MET A 200 -18.61 -12.01 -10.73
C MET A 200 -17.40 -11.11 -10.47
N PHE A 201 -16.19 -11.67 -10.68
CA PHE A 201 -14.96 -10.90 -10.71
C PHE A 201 -14.50 -10.74 -12.17
N SER A 202 -14.67 -9.54 -12.72
CA SER A 202 -14.36 -9.26 -14.13
C SER A 202 -15.04 -10.26 -15.08
N SER A 203 -14.29 -11.11 -15.76
CA SER A 203 -14.81 -12.14 -16.68
C SER A 203 -15.00 -13.51 -16.04
N SER A 204 -14.69 -13.69 -14.76
CA SER A 204 -14.74 -14.99 -14.07
C SER A 204 -15.76 -15.00 -12.96
N ALA A 205 -16.57 -16.06 -12.89
CA ALA A 205 -17.49 -16.30 -11.79
C ALA A 205 -16.83 -17.26 -10.79
N ILE A 206 -16.79 -16.86 -9.52
CA ILE A 206 -16.44 -17.77 -8.42
C ILE A 206 -17.75 -18.27 -7.81
N ILE A 207 -17.92 -19.58 -7.77
CA ILE A 207 -19.05 -20.23 -7.10
C ILE A 207 -18.52 -20.77 -5.78
N LEU A 208 -18.97 -20.19 -4.68
CA LEU A 208 -18.69 -20.69 -3.34
C LEU A 208 -19.60 -21.88 -3.03
N PRO A 209 -19.08 -22.96 -2.43
CA PRO A 209 -19.92 -24.06 -1.99
C PRO A 209 -20.84 -23.59 -0.84
N GLU A 210 -22.09 -24.04 -0.87
CA GLU A 210 -23.01 -23.83 0.25
C GLU A 210 -22.56 -24.65 1.47
N GLY A 211 -22.65 -24.09 2.67
CA GLY A 211 -22.35 -24.78 3.91
C GLY A 211 -21.43 -24.03 4.85
N SER A 212 -20.77 -24.78 5.74
CA SER A 212 -19.84 -24.22 6.71
C SER A 212 -18.39 -24.48 6.27
N ILE A 213 -17.64 -23.45 5.96
CA ILE A 213 -16.24 -23.52 5.53
C ILE A 213 -15.31 -23.31 6.71
N PRO A 214 -14.35 -24.22 6.96
CA PRO A 214 -13.33 -24.05 7.99
C PRO A 214 -12.24 -23.06 7.54
N LEU A 215 -11.89 -22.13 8.42
CA LEU A 215 -10.69 -21.33 8.34
C LEU A 215 -9.77 -21.69 9.51
N GLU A 216 -8.51 -21.97 9.25
CA GLU A 216 -7.49 -22.08 10.29
C GLU A 216 -6.75 -20.75 10.43
N VAL A 217 -6.82 -20.19 11.61
CA VAL A 217 -6.22 -18.89 11.95
C VAL A 217 -5.25 -19.10 13.11
N THR A 218 -4.00 -18.69 12.96
CA THR A 218 -3.05 -18.64 14.07
C THR A 218 -2.97 -17.23 14.63
N CYS A 219 -3.31 -17.11 15.90
CA CYS A 219 -3.23 -15.89 16.69
C CYS A 219 -1.99 -15.93 17.57
N VAL A 220 -1.20 -14.87 17.56
CA VAL A 220 0.07 -14.77 18.31
C VAL A 220 0.00 -13.64 19.31
N VAL A 221 0.38 -13.93 20.55
CA VAL A 221 0.61 -12.96 21.62
C VAL A 221 2.12 -12.95 21.91
N HIS A 222 2.79 -11.85 21.64
CA HIS A 222 4.23 -11.72 21.75
C HIS A 222 4.60 -10.57 22.69
N LEU A 223 5.34 -10.86 23.76
CA LEU A 223 5.81 -9.87 24.72
C LEU A 223 6.91 -9.01 24.08
N LEU A 224 6.67 -7.72 23.98
CA LEU A 224 7.68 -6.80 23.43
C LEU A 224 8.79 -6.53 24.47
N PRO A 225 10.06 -6.47 24.03
CA PRO A 225 11.16 -6.15 24.94
C PRO A 225 11.02 -4.72 25.48
N GLN A 226 11.38 -4.51 26.75
CA GLN A 226 11.53 -3.17 27.31
C GLN A 226 12.81 -2.56 26.76
N LYS A 227 12.67 -1.73 25.76
CA LYS A 227 13.78 -0.96 25.20
C LYS A 227 13.59 0.51 25.49
N LYS A 228 14.72 1.22 25.61
CA LYS A 228 14.69 2.68 25.60
C LYS A 228 14.18 3.13 24.22
N ASP A 229 13.28 4.10 24.21
CA ASP A 229 12.72 4.61 22.98
C ASP A 229 13.82 5.15 22.06
N GLN A 230 13.93 4.54 20.88
CA GLN A 230 14.84 4.98 19.82
C GLN A 230 14.03 5.53 18.65
N ILE A 231 13.34 6.64 18.92
CA ILE A 231 12.59 7.38 17.90
C ILE A 231 13.60 8.06 16.98
N ARG A 232 13.43 7.92 15.67
CA ARG A 232 14.14 8.70 14.67
C ARG A 232 13.17 9.55 13.89
N LEU A 233 13.36 10.87 13.96
CA LEU A 233 12.55 11.83 13.23
C LEU A 233 12.91 11.82 11.73
N ALA A 234 11.90 12.01 10.91
CA ALA A 234 12.01 12.00 9.46
C ALA A 234 12.72 13.26 8.92
N ASP A 235 13.36 13.12 7.78
CA ASP A 235 13.82 14.21 6.94
C ASP A 235 13.18 14.05 5.55
N HIS A 236 12.48 15.06 5.07
CA HIS A 236 11.67 15.00 3.85
C HIS A 236 12.47 14.72 2.57
N ARG A 237 13.77 14.88 2.63
CA ARG A 237 14.68 14.62 1.51
C ARG A 237 14.89 13.13 1.24
N ILE A 238 14.53 12.26 2.17
CA ILE A 238 14.72 10.81 2.05
C ILE A 238 13.36 10.12 1.86
N PRO A 239 13.19 9.28 0.84
CA PRO A 239 11.94 8.60 0.56
C PRO A 239 11.77 7.35 1.46
N TYR A 240 11.36 7.55 2.72
CA TYR A 240 11.01 6.45 3.63
C TYR A 240 9.55 6.50 4.07
N GLN A 241 9.11 5.41 4.65
CA GLN A 241 7.79 5.32 5.26
C GLN A 241 7.83 5.98 6.64
N THR A 242 6.79 6.76 6.93
CA THR A 242 6.72 7.59 8.12
C THR A 242 5.41 7.39 8.87
N LEU A 243 5.45 7.67 10.17
CA LEU A 243 4.29 7.82 11.01
C LEU A 243 4.21 9.27 11.48
N THR A 244 3.19 9.97 11.02
CA THR A 244 2.97 11.38 11.35
C THR A 244 2.31 11.52 12.72
N PHE A 245 2.68 12.55 13.47
CA PHE A 245 2.14 12.88 14.78
C PHE A 245 2.22 14.40 15.02
N LYS A 246 1.49 14.87 16.03
CA LYS A 246 1.52 16.25 16.51
C LYS A 246 2.39 16.34 17.76
N ASP A 247 3.42 17.18 17.73
CA ASP A 247 4.33 17.42 18.85
C ASP A 247 4.03 18.76 19.51
N TYR A 248 3.82 18.73 20.81
CA TYR A 248 3.53 19.89 21.64
C TYR A 248 4.77 20.42 22.38
N SER A 249 5.95 19.90 22.12
CA SER A 249 7.18 20.29 22.83
C SER A 249 8.12 21.19 22.01
N GLN A 250 7.91 21.32 20.68
CA GLN A 250 8.83 22.05 19.81
C GLN A 250 8.56 23.56 19.78
N ASP A 251 7.31 23.96 19.84
CA ASP A 251 6.89 25.37 19.73
C ASP A 251 6.06 25.77 20.97
N PRO A 252 6.36 26.90 21.62
CA PRO A 252 5.62 27.34 22.79
C PRO A 252 4.20 27.86 22.50
N TYR A 253 3.86 28.12 21.26
CA TYR A 253 2.61 28.74 20.84
C TYR A 253 1.65 27.82 20.10
N CYS A 254 2.19 26.79 19.45
CA CYS A 254 1.36 25.87 18.64
C CYS A 254 1.93 24.45 18.63
N MET A 255 1.08 23.52 18.24
CA MET A 255 1.54 22.15 17.93
C MET A 255 2.27 22.13 16.59
N VAL A 256 3.29 21.29 16.49
CA VAL A 256 4.07 21.08 15.26
C VAL A 256 3.76 19.68 14.74
N GLU A 257 3.36 19.57 13.48
CA GLU A 257 3.25 18.29 12.81
C GLU A 257 4.65 17.79 12.46
N ASP A 258 4.98 16.60 12.90
CA ASP A 258 6.26 15.96 12.66
C ASP A 258 6.07 14.47 12.31
N SER A 259 7.12 13.81 11.89
CA SER A 259 7.06 12.41 11.48
C SER A 259 8.26 11.63 11.97
N LEU A 260 8.03 10.39 12.35
CA LEU A 260 9.09 9.42 12.63
C LEU A 260 9.19 8.40 11.50
N ILE A 261 10.38 7.89 11.26
CA ILE A 261 10.63 6.86 10.26
C ILE A 261 10.25 5.48 10.78
N LEU A 262 9.72 4.64 9.89
CA LEU A 262 9.51 3.23 10.17
C LEU A 262 10.78 2.45 9.82
N ARG A 263 11.31 1.68 10.78
CA ARG A 263 12.56 0.92 10.60
C ARG A 263 12.63 -0.31 11.49
N TRP A 264 13.42 -1.29 11.09
CA TRP A 264 13.72 -2.46 11.90
C TRP A 264 14.76 -2.18 12.97
N ASP A 265 14.65 -2.93 14.08
CA ASP A 265 15.78 -3.09 14.99
C ASP A 265 16.78 -4.12 14.40
N MET A 266 17.94 -3.63 14.00
CA MET A 266 19.02 -4.42 13.40
C MET A 266 20.10 -4.82 14.42
N SER A 267 19.79 -4.86 15.71
CA SER A 267 20.70 -5.38 16.74
C SER A 267 21.01 -6.86 16.55
N LYS A 268 20.09 -7.57 15.90
CA LYS A 268 20.26 -8.96 15.46
C LYS A 268 19.88 -9.08 13.99
N PRO A 269 20.47 -10.01 13.23
CA PRO A 269 20.08 -10.25 11.85
C PRO A 269 18.57 -10.58 11.73
N LEU A 270 17.93 -10.00 10.73
CA LEU A 270 16.54 -10.31 10.38
C LEU A 270 16.52 -11.54 9.47
N THR A 271 15.91 -12.62 9.94
CA THR A 271 15.78 -13.86 9.16
C THR A 271 14.43 -13.89 8.45
N PHE A 272 14.46 -13.96 7.13
CA PHE A 272 13.30 -14.25 6.29
C PHE A 272 13.15 -15.76 6.15
N TYR A 273 12.00 -16.28 6.54
CA TYR A 273 11.64 -17.68 6.29
C TYR A 273 10.83 -17.76 5.00
N VAL A 274 11.25 -18.63 4.09
CA VAL A 274 10.56 -18.87 2.83
C VAL A 274 9.78 -20.19 2.92
N ASP A 275 8.51 -20.12 2.57
CA ASP A 275 7.57 -21.25 2.65
C ASP A 275 8.03 -22.46 1.82
N THR A 276 7.81 -23.66 2.35
CA THR A 276 8.06 -24.92 1.64
C THR A 276 7.10 -25.17 0.47
N LEU A 277 5.98 -24.46 0.42
CA LEU A 277 5.06 -24.48 -0.73
C LEU A 277 5.66 -23.80 -1.96
N PHE A 278 6.71 -23.00 -1.78
CA PHE A 278 7.39 -22.33 -2.87
C PHE A 278 8.08 -23.32 -3.79
N PRO A 279 7.87 -23.27 -5.12
CA PRO A 279 8.59 -24.12 -6.06
C PRO A 279 10.10 -23.99 -5.89
N LYS A 280 10.80 -25.12 -5.76
CA LYS A 280 12.24 -25.14 -5.43
C LYS A 280 13.11 -24.34 -6.40
N GLU A 281 12.71 -24.26 -7.67
CA GLU A 281 13.42 -23.51 -8.71
C GLU A 281 13.43 -22.00 -8.48
N TYR A 282 12.47 -21.45 -7.71
CA TYR A 282 12.37 -20.01 -7.41
C TYR A 282 12.98 -19.63 -6.05
N PHE A 283 13.26 -20.62 -5.19
CA PHE A 283 13.81 -20.31 -3.86
C PHE A 283 15.11 -19.51 -3.93
N GLN A 284 16.01 -19.89 -4.85
CA GLN A 284 17.29 -19.18 -5.00
C GLN A 284 17.06 -17.74 -5.48
N VAL A 285 16.12 -17.53 -6.38
CA VAL A 285 15.73 -16.21 -6.90
C VAL A 285 15.19 -15.31 -5.80
N VAL A 286 14.28 -15.83 -4.97
CA VAL A 286 13.73 -15.13 -3.80
C VAL A 286 14.83 -14.79 -2.80
N LYS A 287 15.70 -15.75 -2.51
CA LYS A 287 16.85 -15.56 -1.61
C LYS A 287 17.77 -14.45 -2.09
N GLU A 288 18.12 -14.42 -3.37
CA GLU A 288 18.96 -13.39 -3.96
C GLU A 288 18.30 -12.02 -3.94
N GLY A 289 16.99 -11.93 -4.26
CA GLY A 289 16.21 -10.69 -4.18
C GLY A 289 16.13 -10.08 -2.78
N ILE A 290 16.18 -10.91 -1.73
CA ILE A 290 16.26 -10.46 -0.34
C ILE A 290 17.68 -10.04 0.02
N LEU A 291 18.68 -10.88 -0.26
CA LEU A 291 20.04 -10.71 0.20
C LEU A 291 20.79 -9.56 -0.50
N VAL A 292 20.32 -9.09 -1.65
CA VAL A 292 20.92 -7.94 -2.35
C VAL A 292 21.00 -6.70 -1.44
N TRP A 293 20.03 -6.53 -0.53
CA TRP A 293 19.97 -5.44 0.43
C TRP A 293 21.11 -5.46 1.46
N ASN A 294 21.77 -6.60 1.69
CA ASN A 294 22.95 -6.66 2.53
C ASN A 294 24.09 -5.77 2.01
N THR A 295 24.08 -5.42 0.73
CA THR A 295 25.05 -4.46 0.17
C THR A 295 24.79 -3.05 0.72
N ALA A 296 23.52 -2.62 0.77
CA ALA A 296 23.14 -1.35 1.36
C ALA A 296 23.42 -1.31 2.87
N PHE A 297 23.09 -2.38 3.59
CA PHE A 297 23.36 -2.49 5.03
C PHE A 297 24.87 -2.45 5.35
N ARG A 298 25.71 -3.11 4.56
CA ARG A 298 27.18 -3.01 4.71
C ARG A 298 27.68 -1.58 4.55
N LYS A 299 27.14 -0.84 3.58
CA LYS A 299 27.45 0.60 3.41
C LYS A 299 26.94 1.45 4.58
N ALA A 300 25.86 1.03 5.25
CA ALA A 300 25.37 1.63 6.49
C ALA A 300 26.13 1.18 7.76
N GLY A 301 27.14 0.30 7.62
CA GLY A 301 27.95 -0.21 8.73
C GLY A 301 27.39 -1.46 9.43
N ILE A 302 26.35 -2.09 8.88
CA ILE A 302 25.71 -3.29 9.43
C ILE A 302 26.09 -4.49 8.56
N ARG A 303 26.76 -5.50 9.15
CA ARG A 303 27.13 -6.73 8.45
C ARG A 303 26.05 -7.79 8.63
N ASP A 304 25.79 -8.56 7.58
CA ASP A 304 24.90 -9.72 7.60
C ASP A 304 23.49 -9.42 8.20
N ALA A 305 22.97 -8.24 7.83
CA ALA A 305 21.70 -7.73 8.35
C ALA A 305 20.52 -8.65 8.03
N LEU A 306 20.49 -9.21 6.83
CA LEU A 306 19.45 -10.09 6.36
C LEU A 306 19.95 -11.51 6.15
N GLN A 307 19.15 -12.47 6.61
CA GLN A 307 19.35 -13.90 6.41
C GLN A 307 18.10 -14.52 5.77
N VAL A 308 18.28 -15.60 5.02
CA VAL A 308 17.17 -16.33 4.40
C VAL A 308 17.29 -17.82 4.73
N LYS A 309 16.21 -18.38 5.24
CA LYS A 309 16.09 -19.81 5.55
C LYS A 309 14.84 -20.40 4.88
N TYR A 310 14.93 -21.64 4.45
CA TYR A 310 13.76 -22.39 4.04
C TYR A 310 12.99 -22.79 5.29
N ALA A 311 11.69 -22.54 5.33
CA ALA A 311 10.84 -22.97 6.45
C ALA A 311 10.69 -24.49 6.41
N ASP A 312 11.01 -25.15 7.52
CA ASP A 312 10.69 -26.57 7.69
C ASP A 312 9.29 -26.76 8.33
N SER A 313 8.86 -28.00 8.47
CA SER A 313 7.54 -28.31 9.05
C SER A 313 7.35 -27.94 10.51
N LYS A 314 8.42 -27.54 11.21
CA LYS A 314 8.40 -27.08 12.61
C LYS A 314 8.17 -25.59 12.72
N ILE A 315 8.43 -24.83 11.66
CA ILE A 315 8.26 -23.39 11.63
C ILE A 315 6.77 -23.05 11.52
N ILE A 316 6.26 -22.29 12.48
CA ILE A 316 4.91 -21.73 12.43
C ILE A 316 5.04 -20.33 11.80
N PRO A 317 4.46 -20.11 10.61
CA PRO A 317 4.65 -18.83 9.88
C PRO A 317 4.25 -17.61 10.70
N ALA A 318 3.14 -17.67 11.41
CA ALA A 318 2.62 -16.56 12.21
C ALA A 318 3.56 -16.13 13.35
N GLU A 319 4.40 -17.02 13.87
CA GLU A 319 5.37 -16.73 14.93
C GLU A 319 6.61 -15.99 14.42
N GLN A 320 6.91 -16.11 13.12
CA GLN A 320 8.11 -15.53 12.54
C GLN A 320 7.96 -14.01 12.33
N ARG A 321 9.04 -13.26 12.53
CA ARG A 321 9.05 -11.82 12.28
C ARG A 321 8.97 -11.48 10.77
N ALA A 322 9.62 -12.26 9.93
CA ALA A 322 9.59 -12.08 8.49
C ALA A 322 9.33 -13.41 7.77
N PHE A 323 8.31 -13.45 6.94
CA PHE A 323 7.89 -14.66 6.24
C PHE A 323 7.51 -14.35 4.80
N VAL A 324 7.96 -15.20 3.87
CA VAL A 324 7.64 -15.16 2.45
C VAL A 324 6.83 -16.41 2.11
N SER A 325 5.61 -16.25 1.69
CA SER A 325 4.70 -17.33 1.35
C SER A 325 4.38 -17.37 -0.14
N TYR A 326 3.96 -18.55 -0.59
CA TYR A 326 3.48 -18.79 -1.94
C TYR A 326 1.98 -19.11 -1.91
N ASP A 327 1.22 -18.39 -2.73
CA ASP A 327 -0.23 -18.54 -2.81
C ASP A 327 -0.64 -18.85 -4.25
N LEU A 328 -1.23 -20.04 -4.46
CA LEU A 328 -1.66 -20.49 -5.77
C LEU A 328 -2.80 -19.65 -6.36
N MET A 329 -3.64 -19.09 -5.51
CA MET A 329 -4.87 -18.39 -5.91
C MET A 329 -4.68 -16.87 -6.10
N MET A 330 -3.58 -16.32 -5.60
CA MET A 330 -3.32 -14.89 -5.67
C MET A 330 -2.70 -14.48 -7.01
N PRO A 331 -3.18 -13.39 -7.66
CA PRO A 331 -2.71 -12.98 -8.98
C PRO A 331 -1.42 -12.15 -8.99
N GLY A 332 -0.91 -11.72 -7.85
CA GLY A 332 0.21 -10.78 -7.76
C GLY A 332 1.08 -10.99 -6.54
N ILE A 333 1.86 -9.97 -6.16
CA ILE A 333 2.59 -9.92 -4.90
C ILE A 333 1.87 -8.97 -3.96
N LYS A 334 1.74 -9.35 -2.70
CA LYS A 334 1.28 -8.50 -1.60
C LYS A 334 2.29 -8.54 -0.47
N SER A 335 2.66 -7.38 0.02
CA SER A 335 3.46 -7.26 1.23
C SER A 335 2.73 -6.43 2.28
N ASP A 336 2.96 -6.75 3.54
CA ASP A 336 2.41 -6.04 4.69
C ASP A 336 3.37 -6.15 5.87
N PHE A 337 3.33 -5.17 6.77
CA PHE A 337 4.13 -5.18 7.99
C PHE A 337 3.42 -4.49 9.15
N THR A 338 3.77 -4.91 10.36
CA THR A 338 3.31 -4.28 11.60
C THR A 338 4.42 -3.46 12.21
N TRP A 339 4.06 -2.38 12.91
CA TRP A 339 5.02 -1.49 13.55
C TRP A 339 4.56 -1.08 14.94
N HIS A 340 5.53 -0.69 15.75
CA HIS A 340 5.27 -0.15 17.06
C HIS A 340 4.82 1.32 16.95
N PRO A 341 3.61 1.69 17.36
CA PRO A 341 3.05 3.03 17.11
C PRO A 341 3.79 4.14 17.84
N ARG A 342 4.53 3.84 18.93
CA ARG A 342 5.30 4.81 19.70
C ARG A 342 6.68 5.08 19.09
N THR A 343 7.37 4.03 18.65
CA THR A 343 8.79 4.11 18.24
C THR A 343 9.00 4.08 16.73
N GLY A 344 8.04 3.58 15.95
CA GLY A 344 8.20 3.30 14.52
C GLY A 344 9.03 2.04 14.23
N GLU A 345 9.36 1.21 15.26
CA GLU A 345 10.02 -0.06 15.01
C GLU A 345 9.12 -1.00 14.23
N ILE A 346 9.59 -1.51 13.10
CA ILE A 346 8.90 -2.55 12.35
C ILE A 346 9.07 -3.88 13.13
N LEU A 347 7.95 -4.49 13.49
CA LEU A 347 7.92 -5.67 14.34
C LEU A 347 7.86 -6.98 13.55
N SER A 348 7.01 -7.02 12.53
CA SER A 348 6.87 -8.19 11.68
C SER A 348 6.45 -7.81 10.26
N CYS A 349 6.74 -8.67 9.29
CA CYS A 349 6.35 -8.49 7.89
C CYS A 349 5.96 -9.81 7.23
N ARG A 350 5.15 -9.69 6.17
CA ARG A 350 4.71 -10.79 5.29
C ARG A 350 4.87 -10.38 3.84
N VAL A 351 5.34 -11.33 3.02
CA VAL A 351 5.34 -11.20 1.56
C VAL A 351 4.61 -12.41 1.02
N ASN A 352 3.48 -12.20 0.37
CA ASN A 352 2.70 -13.24 -0.29
C ASN A 352 2.91 -13.14 -1.79
N ILE A 353 3.48 -14.18 -2.40
CA ILE A 353 3.77 -14.25 -3.83
C ILE A 353 2.76 -15.17 -4.49
N GLY A 354 1.94 -14.61 -5.37
CA GLY A 354 0.91 -15.35 -6.07
C GLY A 354 1.42 -16.08 -7.31
N HIS A 355 0.83 -17.22 -7.61
CA HIS A 355 1.15 -18.01 -8.81
C HIS A 355 0.92 -17.24 -10.12
N GLY A 356 -0.13 -16.40 -10.16
CA GLY A 356 -0.46 -15.60 -11.35
C GLY A 356 0.46 -14.41 -11.62
N PHE A 357 1.39 -14.11 -10.69
CA PHE A 357 2.32 -13.00 -10.78
C PHE A 357 3.13 -13.01 -12.08
N GLN A 358 3.70 -14.15 -12.43
CA GLN A 358 4.67 -14.32 -13.51
C GLN A 358 4.11 -13.91 -14.87
N LYS A 359 2.89 -14.36 -15.20
CA LYS A 359 2.26 -14.09 -16.49
C LYS A 359 1.99 -12.60 -16.69
N GLY A 360 1.40 -11.95 -15.69
CA GLY A 360 1.11 -10.52 -15.77
C GLY A 360 2.36 -9.69 -15.98
N LYS A 361 3.45 -10.04 -15.28
CA LYS A 361 4.72 -9.31 -15.37
C LYS A 361 5.48 -9.56 -16.65
N LEU A 362 5.44 -10.75 -17.23
CA LEU A 362 6.03 -11.02 -18.53
C LEU A 362 5.32 -10.23 -19.64
N ASP A 363 4.00 -10.14 -19.58
CA ASP A 363 3.24 -9.31 -20.51
C ASP A 363 3.58 -7.81 -20.36
N ASP A 364 3.69 -7.32 -19.11
CA ASP A 364 4.10 -5.94 -18.82
C ASP A 364 5.52 -5.65 -19.29
N TYR A 365 6.44 -6.60 -19.10
CA TYR A 365 7.81 -6.51 -19.55
C TYR A 365 7.91 -6.50 -21.09
N LEU A 366 7.18 -7.39 -21.77
CA LEU A 366 7.11 -7.40 -23.23
C LEU A 366 6.67 -6.02 -23.73
N LEU A 367 5.61 -5.46 -23.18
CA LEU A 367 5.03 -4.20 -23.63
C LEU A 367 5.90 -2.98 -23.26
N SER A 368 6.67 -3.03 -22.19
CA SER A 368 7.46 -1.89 -21.73
C SER A 368 8.93 -1.90 -22.19
N CYS A 369 9.53 -3.07 -22.40
CA CYS A 369 10.95 -3.23 -22.69
C CYS A 369 11.26 -4.25 -23.80
N GLY A 370 10.23 -4.92 -24.33
CA GLY A 370 10.43 -6.04 -25.25
C GLY A 370 11.18 -5.67 -26.53
N ALA A 371 11.08 -4.43 -27.02
CA ALA A 371 11.80 -3.99 -28.21
C ALA A 371 13.34 -4.06 -28.02
N SER A 372 13.82 -3.92 -26.79
CA SER A 372 15.24 -3.94 -26.46
C SER A 372 15.76 -5.31 -25.96
N ASP A 373 14.88 -6.27 -25.67
CA ASP A 373 15.26 -7.60 -25.18
C ASP A 373 14.88 -8.72 -26.17
N PRO A 374 15.86 -9.26 -26.92
CA PRO A 374 15.59 -10.31 -27.89
C PRO A 374 15.10 -11.63 -27.25
N ARG A 375 15.32 -11.86 -25.96
CA ARG A 375 14.91 -13.08 -25.26
C ARG A 375 13.39 -13.18 -25.17
N ILE A 376 12.71 -12.07 -24.81
CA ILE A 376 11.26 -12.03 -24.72
C ILE A 376 10.57 -12.02 -26.10
N ILE A 377 11.27 -11.49 -27.12
CA ILE A 377 10.83 -11.58 -28.49
C ILE A 377 10.92 -13.03 -29.04
N ALA A 378 11.97 -13.75 -28.65
CA ALA A 378 12.18 -15.14 -29.08
C ALA A 378 11.24 -16.12 -28.37
N ASP A 379 11.04 -15.95 -27.07
CA ASP A 379 10.10 -16.71 -26.25
C ASP A 379 9.42 -15.79 -25.24
N ARG A 380 8.13 -15.53 -25.46
CA ARG A 380 7.29 -14.71 -24.57
C ARG A 380 7.31 -15.16 -23.12
N TYR A 381 7.59 -16.44 -22.87
CA TYR A 381 7.68 -17.04 -21.53
C TYR A 381 9.10 -17.45 -21.18
N ALA A 382 10.10 -16.69 -21.62
CA ALA A 382 11.50 -16.95 -21.34
C ALA A 382 11.75 -17.08 -19.82
N LYS A 383 12.14 -18.28 -19.37
CA LYS A 383 12.35 -18.60 -17.95
C LYS A 383 13.41 -17.75 -17.28
N GLU A 384 14.39 -17.29 -18.01
CA GLU A 384 15.44 -16.42 -17.51
C GLU A 384 14.87 -15.03 -17.20
N VAL A 385 14.09 -14.47 -18.11
CA VAL A 385 13.41 -13.18 -17.92
C VAL A 385 12.41 -13.27 -16.77
N GLU A 386 11.64 -14.35 -16.68
CA GLU A 386 10.72 -14.61 -15.57
C GLU A 386 11.43 -14.56 -14.20
N LYS A 387 12.58 -15.21 -14.08
CA LYS A 387 13.38 -15.23 -12.85
C LYS A 387 13.97 -13.86 -12.50
N GLU A 388 14.47 -13.15 -13.49
CA GLU A 388 14.98 -11.77 -13.32
C GLU A 388 13.87 -10.82 -12.84
N LEU A 389 12.68 -10.91 -13.43
CA LEU A 389 11.53 -10.09 -13.02
C LEU A 389 11.09 -10.42 -11.60
N LEU A 390 11.01 -11.71 -11.25
CA LEU A 390 10.68 -12.12 -9.88
C LEU A 390 11.71 -11.59 -8.88
N GLN A 391 13.00 -11.69 -9.18
CA GLN A 391 14.06 -11.16 -8.33
C GLN A 391 13.93 -9.66 -8.12
N ASN A 392 13.67 -8.91 -9.19
CA ASN A 392 13.52 -7.45 -9.12
C ASN A 392 12.30 -7.04 -8.28
N GLU A 393 11.16 -7.71 -8.46
CA GLU A 393 9.97 -7.42 -7.66
C GLU A 393 10.17 -7.77 -6.18
N ILE A 394 10.78 -8.91 -5.87
CA ILE A 394 11.12 -9.25 -4.49
C ILE A 394 12.07 -8.20 -3.90
N THR A 395 13.07 -7.77 -4.65
CA THR A 395 13.98 -6.71 -4.20
C THR A 395 13.21 -5.44 -3.85
N GLY A 396 12.27 -5.02 -4.70
CA GLY A 396 11.42 -3.85 -4.46
C GLY A 396 10.54 -4.00 -3.23
N GLU A 397 9.82 -5.11 -3.12
CA GLU A 397 8.93 -5.37 -1.97
C GLU A 397 9.72 -5.44 -0.64
N ILE A 398 10.88 -6.07 -0.65
CA ILE A 398 11.76 -6.08 0.54
C ILE A 398 12.22 -4.66 0.89
N GLY A 399 12.53 -3.82 -0.09
CA GLY A 399 12.84 -2.41 0.17
C GLY A 399 11.71 -1.68 0.90
N HIS A 400 10.45 -1.90 0.49
CA HIS A 400 9.28 -1.36 1.20
C HIS A 400 9.19 -1.87 2.63
N LEU A 401 9.41 -3.17 2.83
CA LEU A 401 9.40 -3.79 4.16
C LEU A 401 10.59 -3.36 5.04
N LEU A 402 11.64 -2.82 4.45
CA LEU A 402 12.76 -2.19 5.15
C LEU A 402 12.50 -0.72 5.50
N GLY A 403 11.33 -0.19 5.21
CA GLY A 403 10.92 1.18 5.52
C GLY A 403 11.15 2.19 4.38
N LEU A 404 11.51 1.76 3.18
CA LEU A 404 11.65 2.63 2.03
C LEU A 404 10.30 2.96 1.40
N ARG A 405 10.15 4.17 0.88
CA ARG A 405 8.96 4.63 0.16
C ARG A 405 9.30 4.85 -1.30
N GLY A 406 8.30 4.66 -2.17
CA GLY A 406 8.43 4.90 -3.60
C GLY A 406 8.56 3.62 -4.40
N ASN A 407 8.72 3.77 -5.71
CA ASN A 407 8.70 2.65 -6.63
C ASN A 407 10.10 2.02 -6.76
N LEU A 408 10.44 1.15 -5.82
CA LEU A 408 11.76 0.50 -5.76
C LEU A 408 11.91 -0.67 -6.75
N SER A 409 10.80 -1.21 -7.25
CA SER A 409 10.78 -2.33 -8.17
C SER A 409 10.77 -1.92 -9.65
N LYS A 410 10.71 -0.64 -9.94
CA LYS A 410 10.49 -0.18 -11.31
C LYS A 410 11.75 0.27 -11.99
N ASN A 411 12.26 -0.53 -12.70
CA ASN A 411 12.61 -0.39 -14.10
C ASN A 411 13.17 -1.73 -14.54
N SER A 412 12.44 -2.39 -15.35
CA SER A 412 12.85 -3.51 -16.14
C SER A 412 14.19 -3.29 -16.89
N CYS A 413 14.74 -2.08 -16.82
CA CYS A 413 16.01 -1.68 -17.44
C CYS A 413 17.13 -1.34 -16.44
N GLY A 414 17.08 -1.73 -15.19
CA GLY A 414 18.33 -1.99 -14.43
C GLY A 414 18.88 -0.91 -13.49
N THR A 415 18.14 0.14 -13.03
CA THR A 415 18.77 1.23 -12.25
C THR A 415 18.31 1.45 -10.81
N THR A 416 17.39 0.66 -10.30
CA THR A 416 16.67 0.97 -9.05
C THR A 416 17.39 0.68 -7.74
N VAL A 417 18.37 -0.21 -7.73
CA VAL A 417 19.08 -0.62 -6.49
C VAL A 417 19.87 0.54 -5.88
N LYS A 418 20.42 1.44 -6.69
CA LYS A 418 21.30 2.51 -6.20
C LYS A 418 20.56 3.56 -5.35
N VAL A 419 19.38 3.99 -5.77
CA VAL A 419 18.55 4.95 -4.99
C VAL A 419 18.10 4.32 -3.69
N GLY A 420 17.68 3.04 -3.73
CA GLY A 420 17.33 2.29 -2.54
C GLY A 420 18.51 2.09 -1.58
N GLU A 421 19.73 1.94 -2.09
CA GLU A 421 20.94 1.86 -1.25
C GLU A 421 21.17 3.12 -0.44
N ASP A 422 21.08 4.30 -1.05
CA ASP A 422 21.34 5.57 -0.36
C ASP A 422 20.24 5.90 0.65
N ALA A 423 18.99 5.63 0.33
CA ALA A 423 17.89 5.74 1.27
C ALA A 423 18.02 4.76 2.45
N CYS A 424 18.41 3.50 2.18
CA CYS A 424 18.70 2.51 3.21
C CYS A 424 19.85 2.96 4.13
N ARG A 425 20.91 3.54 3.57
CA ARG A 425 22.00 4.14 4.36
C ARG A 425 21.52 5.25 5.29
N ALA A 426 20.63 6.12 4.81
CA ALA A 426 20.07 7.20 5.61
C ALA A 426 19.18 6.68 6.75
N ILE A 427 18.33 5.66 6.48
CA ILE A 427 17.45 5.06 7.49
C ILE A 427 18.26 4.38 8.60
N TYR A 428 19.28 3.62 8.23
CA TYR A 428 20.04 2.78 9.15
C TYR A 428 21.40 3.38 9.53
N PHE A 429 21.73 4.58 9.04
CA PHE A 429 22.94 5.29 9.43
C PHE A 429 23.00 5.50 10.95
N GLY A 430 24.17 5.17 11.52
CA GLY A 430 24.36 5.31 12.96
C GLY A 430 23.35 4.46 13.74
N TYR A 431 23.24 3.17 13.39
CA TYR A 431 22.36 2.20 14.02
C TYR A 431 22.47 2.19 15.56
N ASN A 432 23.65 2.45 16.10
CA ASN A 432 23.81 2.86 17.49
C ASN A 432 23.42 4.36 17.60
N PRO A 433 22.85 4.79 18.73
CA PRO A 433 22.55 6.22 18.91
C PRO A 433 23.76 7.04 18.49
N LEU A 434 23.52 8.01 17.62
CA LEU A 434 24.58 8.86 17.08
C LEU A 434 25.37 9.41 18.27
N LYS A 435 26.68 9.21 18.29
CA LYS A 435 27.53 9.63 19.40
C LYS A 435 27.30 11.11 19.71
N GLY A 436 26.90 11.42 20.94
CA GLY A 436 26.63 12.77 21.39
C GLY A 436 25.21 13.27 21.19
N SER A 437 24.28 12.47 20.63
CA SER A 437 22.86 12.84 20.63
C SER A 437 22.29 12.75 22.03
N ARG A 438 21.60 13.80 22.46
CA ARG A 438 20.92 13.88 23.76
C ARG A 438 19.45 13.47 23.66
N ASN A 439 18.85 13.70 22.50
CA ASN A 439 17.45 13.41 22.20
C ASN A 439 17.24 13.20 20.68
N CYS A 440 16.00 12.92 20.28
CA CYS A 440 15.66 12.66 18.87
C CYS A 440 15.87 13.88 17.94
N TYR A 441 15.79 15.11 18.44
CA TYR A 441 16.04 16.32 17.67
C TYR A 441 17.53 16.49 17.36
N ASP A 442 18.41 16.24 18.35
CA ASP A 442 19.87 16.23 18.12
C ASP A 442 20.23 15.17 17.10
N GLU A 443 19.57 13.99 17.15
CA GLU A 443 19.77 12.92 16.21
C GLU A 443 19.36 13.33 14.79
N ARG A 444 18.23 14.02 14.63
CA ARG A 444 17.78 14.57 13.33
C ARG A 444 18.78 15.57 12.75
N GLU A 445 19.29 16.48 13.56
CA GLU A 445 20.31 17.46 13.11
C GLU A 445 21.62 16.77 12.67
N GLN A 446 22.04 15.70 13.35
CA GLN A 446 23.19 14.91 12.92
C GLN A 446 22.90 14.18 11.61
N LEU A 447 21.69 13.63 11.44
CA LEU A 447 21.24 13.00 10.19
C LEU A 447 21.23 14.02 9.04
N ARG A 448 20.70 15.23 9.25
CA ARG A 448 20.70 16.32 8.26
C ARG A 448 22.12 16.66 7.79
N ARG A 449 23.04 16.88 8.71
CA ARG A 449 24.46 17.15 8.39
C ARG A 449 25.10 15.98 7.61
N TRP A 450 24.73 14.76 7.95
CA TRP A 450 25.21 13.59 7.22
C TRP A 450 24.65 13.55 5.79
N ILE A 451 23.36 13.86 5.61
CA ILE A 451 22.69 13.95 4.30
C ILE A 451 23.37 15.03 3.47
N ASP A 452 23.54 16.25 4.02
CA ASP A 452 24.20 17.38 3.34
C ASP A 452 25.60 17.01 2.84
N LYS A 453 26.34 16.25 3.63
CA LYS A 453 27.70 15.84 3.27
C LYS A 453 27.77 14.70 2.25
N ASN A 454 26.85 13.73 2.34
CA ASN A 454 26.96 12.47 1.61
C ASN A 454 25.98 12.36 0.44
N LEU A 455 24.93 13.17 0.45
CA LEU A 455 23.83 13.18 -0.54
C LEU A 455 23.47 14.63 -0.93
N PRO A 456 24.45 15.44 -1.39
CA PRO A 456 24.24 16.88 -1.61
C PRO A 456 23.16 17.18 -2.65
N ASP A 457 23.01 16.32 -3.66
CA ASP A 457 22.01 16.48 -4.73
C ASP A 457 20.63 15.94 -4.33
N GLY A 458 20.51 15.45 -3.09
CA GLY A 458 19.31 14.82 -2.58
C GLY A 458 18.95 13.49 -3.25
N THR A 459 18.53 12.52 -2.48
CA THR A 459 18.01 11.24 -3.02
C THR A 459 16.57 11.38 -3.54
N HIS A 460 16.19 12.56 -3.97
CA HIS A 460 14.82 13.09 -3.89
C HIS A 460 13.87 12.64 -4.91
N SER A 461 14.36 12.22 -6.03
CA SER A 461 13.48 11.71 -7.06
C SER A 461 14.02 10.40 -7.57
N LEU A 462 13.19 9.41 -7.57
CA LEU A 462 13.28 8.40 -8.59
C LEU A 462 13.49 9.16 -9.90
N PRO A 463 14.49 8.76 -10.75
CA PRO A 463 14.64 9.40 -12.04
C PRO A 463 13.26 9.46 -12.69
N PRO A 464 12.90 10.57 -13.34
CA PRO A 464 11.63 10.67 -14.05
C PRO A 464 11.46 9.40 -14.86
N SER A 465 10.30 8.76 -14.74
CA SER A 465 10.04 7.55 -15.52
C SER A 465 10.14 7.98 -16.96
N ASP A 466 11.01 7.35 -17.72
CA ASP A 466 11.14 7.60 -19.15
C ASP A 466 9.92 7.05 -19.87
N TYR A 467 8.81 7.79 -19.76
CA TYR A 467 7.53 7.43 -20.37
C TYR A 467 7.63 7.49 -21.89
N ALA A 468 8.42 8.41 -22.44
CA ALA A 468 8.63 8.55 -23.87
C ALA A 468 9.30 7.30 -24.46
N ALA A 469 10.36 6.80 -23.85
CA ALA A 469 10.98 5.56 -24.28
C ALA A 469 10.03 4.35 -24.14
N LYS A 470 9.18 4.33 -23.12
CA LYS A 470 8.15 3.28 -22.97
C LYS A 470 7.07 3.34 -24.03
N VAL A 471 6.61 4.53 -24.41
CA VAL A 471 5.66 4.71 -25.50
C VAL A 471 6.27 4.25 -26.82
N SER A 472 7.49 4.68 -27.13
CA SER A 472 8.22 4.25 -28.34
C SER A 472 8.40 2.73 -28.40
N ASN A 473 8.82 2.10 -27.27
CA ASN A 473 8.92 0.65 -27.18
C ASN A 473 7.56 -0.03 -27.44
N LEU A 474 6.48 0.50 -26.86
CA LEU A 474 5.14 -0.04 -27.03
C LEU A 474 4.68 0.01 -28.49
N GLN A 475 4.95 1.10 -29.20
CA GLN A 475 4.65 1.24 -30.64
C GLN A 475 5.39 0.17 -31.46
N ILE A 476 6.69 -0.04 -31.19
CA ILE A 476 7.49 -1.07 -31.86
C ILE A 476 6.92 -2.48 -31.61
N ILE A 477 6.56 -2.78 -30.36
CA ILE A 477 6.01 -4.08 -29.98
C ILE A 477 4.64 -4.31 -30.62
N LEU A 478 3.76 -3.30 -30.64
CA LEU A 478 2.44 -3.42 -31.27
C LEU A 478 2.52 -3.73 -32.77
N ASN A 479 3.48 -3.13 -33.48
CA ASN A 479 3.72 -3.41 -34.88
C ASN A 479 4.24 -4.83 -35.17
N GLN A 480 4.70 -5.55 -34.14
CA GLN A 480 5.23 -6.91 -34.24
C GLN A 480 4.44 -7.94 -33.39
N LEU A 481 3.37 -7.51 -32.76
CA LEU A 481 2.68 -8.30 -31.74
C LEU A 481 2.16 -9.65 -32.26
N ASP A 482 1.63 -9.68 -33.47
CA ASP A 482 1.18 -10.89 -34.16
C ASP A 482 2.32 -11.89 -34.36
N LYS A 483 3.51 -11.43 -34.72
CA LYS A 483 4.69 -12.28 -34.95
C LYS A 483 5.24 -12.85 -33.62
N ILE A 484 5.24 -12.05 -32.57
CA ILE A 484 5.73 -12.43 -31.24
C ILE A 484 4.81 -13.48 -30.59
N VAL A 485 3.51 -13.25 -30.64
CA VAL A 485 2.52 -14.15 -30.01
C VAL A 485 2.44 -15.50 -30.72
N TYR A 486 2.55 -15.53 -32.03
CA TYR A 486 2.49 -16.80 -32.81
C TYR A 486 3.75 -17.66 -32.69
N LYS A 487 4.93 -17.09 -32.45
CA LYS A 487 6.15 -17.90 -32.25
C LYS A 487 6.09 -18.79 -31.00
N GLY A 488 5.32 -18.41 -29.99
CA GLY A 488 5.06 -19.17 -28.76
C GLY A 488 3.91 -20.19 -28.85
N GLY A 489 3.27 -20.33 -29.97
CA GLY A 489 1.93 -20.88 -30.20
C GLY A 489 1.57 -22.28 -29.70
N LYS A 490 2.49 -23.09 -29.16
CA LYS A 490 2.15 -24.36 -28.49
C LYS A 490 1.78 -24.18 -27.01
N ARG A 491 2.07 -23.04 -26.41
CA ARG A 491 1.82 -22.74 -24.98
C ARG A 491 0.75 -21.69 -24.73
N ASP A 492 0.22 -21.10 -25.78
CA ASP A 492 -0.63 -19.89 -25.71
C ASP A 492 -2.09 -20.19 -25.31
N LYS A 493 -2.26 -20.91 -24.22
CA LYS A 493 -3.59 -21.14 -23.61
C LYS A 493 -4.03 -20.00 -22.67
N GLY A 494 -3.27 -18.94 -22.55
CA GLY A 494 -3.41 -18.03 -21.43
C GLY A 494 -3.78 -16.56 -21.69
N SER A 495 -3.40 -15.95 -22.82
CA SER A 495 -3.82 -14.58 -23.17
C SER A 495 -3.97 -14.51 -24.68
N SER A 496 -5.15 -14.11 -25.11
CA SER A 496 -5.38 -13.87 -26.55
C SER A 496 -4.60 -12.66 -27.02
N LEU A 497 -4.35 -12.57 -28.33
CA LEU A 497 -3.80 -11.35 -28.95
C LEU A 497 -4.63 -10.10 -28.57
N THR A 498 -5.93 -10.26 -28.51
CA THR A 498 -6.87 -9.23 -28.08
C THR A 498 -6.62 -8.76 -26.65
N ASP A 499 -6.34 -9.66 -25.70
CA ASP A 499 -6.08 -9.28 -24.32
C ASP A 499 -4.77 -8.50 -24.18
N ILE A 500 -3.73 -8.91 -24.91
CA ILE A 500 -2.45 -8.19 -24.92
C ILE A 500 -2.61 -6.82 -25.57
N TYR A 501 -3.33 -6.73 -26.68
CA TYR A 501 -3.63 -5.47 -27.34
C TYR A 501 -4.40 -4.51 -26.42
N ARG A 502 -5.47 -5.00 -25.76
CA ARG A 502 -6.22 -4.21 -24.77
C ARG A 502 -5.34 -3.72 -23.60
N LYS A 503 -4.43 -4.58 -23.13
CA LYS A 503 -3.45 -4.23 -22.10
C LYS A 503 -2.48 -3.17 -22.61
N ALA A 504 -1.98 -3.30 -23.86
CA ALA A 504 -1.11 -2.34 -24.49
C ALA A 504 -1.76 -0.95 -24.62
N ILE A 505 -3.00 -0.88 -25.09
CA ILE A 505 -3.75 0.39 -25.21
C ILE A 505 -3.96 1.05 -23.85
N ARG A 506 -4.26 0.25 -22.80
CA ARG A 506 -4.37 0.78 -21.43
C ARG A 506 -3.04 1.34 -20.91
N GLN A 507 -1.94 0.63 -21.16
CA GLN A 507 -0.60 1.10 -20.79
C GLN A 507 -0.22 2.37 -21.53
N TYR A 508 -0.57 2.45 -22.81
CA TYR A 508 -0.35 3.65 -23.61
C TYR A 508 -1.04 4.88 -22.99
N GLY A 509 -2.33 4.79 -22.68
CA GLY A 509 -3.05 5.86 -21.98
C GLY A 509 -2.41 6.22 -20.64
N SER A 510 -1.97 5.22 -19.88
CA SER A 510 -1.27 5.45 -18.60
C SER A 510 0.08 6.14 -18.76
N TYR A 511 0.83 5.86 -19.82
CA TYR A 511 2.11 6.53 -20.08
C TYR A 511 1.90 7.97 -20.53
N LEU A 512 0.91 8.23 -21.37
CA LEU A 512 0.52 9.60 -21.76
C LEU A 512 0.11 10.42 -20.52
N MET A 513 -0.67 9.83 -19.61
CA MET A 513 -1.01 10.47 -18.36
C MET A 513 0.23 10.78 -17.52
N GLY A 514 1.19 9.84 -17.42
CA GLY A 514 2.44 10.05 -16.71
C GLY A 514 3.32 11.16 -17.30
N ILE A 515 3.31 11.34 -18.62
CA ILE A 515 3.95 12.50 -19.28
C ILE A 515 3.21 13.78 -18.89
N ALA A 516 1.88 13.79 -18.96
CA ALA A 516 1.05 14.95 -18.63
C ALA A 516 1.20 15.41 -17.18
N GLU A 517 1.41 14.49 -16.24
CA GLU A 517 1.64 14.79 -14.80
C GLU A 517 2.92 15.60 -14.55
N THR A 518 3.83 15.69 -15.52
CA THR A 518 5.00 16.56 -15.43
C THR A 518 4.62 18.04 -15.53
N VAL A 519 3.57 18.35 -16.28
CA VAL A 519 3.07 19.71 -16.48
C VAL A 519 2.37 20.20 -15.22
N GLY A 520 2.75 21.38 -14.72
CA GLY A 520 2.26 21.95 -13.46
C GLY A 520 2.89 21.32 -12.21
N SER A 521 3.80 20.34 -12.35
CA SER A 521 4.54 19.75 -11.23
C SER A 521 5.69 20.66 -10.76
N SER A 522 6.44 20.23 -9.73
CA SER A 522 7.65 20.92 -9.26
C SER A 522 8.88 20.73 -10.16
N GLN A 523 8.73 20.10 -11.32
CA GLN A 523 9.83 19.86 -12.25
C GLN A 523 10.29 21.16 -12.93
N PRO A 524 11.56 21.25 -13.40
CA PRO A 524 12.07 22.40 -14.13
C PRO A 524 11.22 22.76 -15.35
N ALA A 525 11.24 24.04 -15.75
CA ALA A 525 10.50 24.56 -16.89
C ALA A 525 10.77 23.78 -18.19
N ASP A 526 12.04 23.45 -18.44
CA ASP A 526 12.44 22.69 -19.64
C ASP A 526 11.82 21.28 -19.66
N ALA A 527 11.70 20.63 -18.49
CA ALA A 527 11.07 19.32 -18.38
C ALA A 527 9.56 19.38 -18.66
N GLN A 528 8.89 20.45 -18.23
CA GLN A 528 7.46 20.65 -18.47
C GLN A 528 7.18 20.96 -19.95
N HIS A 529 8.00 21.79 -20.57
CA HIS A 529 7.93 22.04 -22.00
C HIS A 529 8.22 20.76 -22.82
N GLN A 530 9.26 19.99 -22.41
CA GLN A 530 9.57 18.72 -23.05
C GLN A 530 8.40 17.72 -22.96
N ALA A 531 7.67 17.70 -21.85
CA ALA A 531 6.48 16.85 -21.71
C ALA A 531 5.39 17.20 -22.73
N MET A 532 5.15 18.47 -23.01
CA MET A 532 4.20 18.88 -24.04
C MET A 532 4.67 18.50 -25.45
N LEU A 533 5.98 18.59 -25.74
CA LEU A 533 6.55 18.11 -27.00
C LEU A 533 6.43 16.59 -27.15
N GLU A 534 6.55 15.84 -26.05
CA GLU A 534 6.34 14.39 -26.07
C GLU A 534 4.87 14.03 -26.30
N LEU A 535 3.93 14.76 -25.69
CA LEU A 535 2.50 14.59 -25.99
C LEU A 535 2.20 14.93 -27.46
N ASP A 536 2.85 15.93 -28.03
CA ASP A 536 2.74 16.25 -29.45
C ASP A 536 3.19 15.07 -30.31
N ASN A 537 4.39 14.55 -30.09
CA ASN A 537 4.98 13.47 -30.87
C ASN A 537 4.26 12.11 -30.74
N TYR A 538 3.63 11.87 -29.61
CA TYR A 538 3.02 10.55 -29.33
C TYR A 538 1.50 10.53 -29.39
N LEU A 539 0.84 11.66 -29.26
CA LEU A 539 -0.62 11.74 -29.24
C LEU A 539 -1.18 12.66 -30.32
N PHE A 540 -0.72 13.92 -30.38
CA PHE A 540 -1.33 14.91 -31.28
C PHE A 540 -0.88 14.70 -32.73
N HIS A 541 0.43 14.52 -32.93
CA HIS A 541 1.04 14.23 -34.26
C HIS A 541 1.91 12.96 -34.18
N PRO A 542 1.32 11.79 -33.98
CA PRO A 542 2.11 10.57 -33.81
C PRO A 542 2.94 10.26 -35.04
N VAL A 543 4.27 10.22 -34.87
CA VAL A 543 5.25 9.90 -35.91
C VAL A 543 5.06 8.47 -36.44
N GLU A 544 4.71 7.55 -35.54
CA GLU A 544 4.37 6.17 -35.85
C GLU A 544 2.95 5.87 -35.41
N LYS A 545 2.09 5.47 -36.33
CA LYS A 545 0.74 5.01 -35.98
C LYS A 545 0.81 3.69 -35.23
N MET A 546 0.04 3.58 -34.18
CA MET A 546 -0.13 2.32 -33.43
C MET A 546 -1.07 1.39 -34.21
N GLU A 547 -0.61 0.84 -35.29
CA GLU A 547 -1.36 -0.11 -36.11
C GLU A 547 -0.92 -1.53 -35.77
N CYS A 548 -1.81 -2.33 -35.24
CA CYS A 548 -1.66 -3.77 -35.23
C CYS A 548 -2.35 -4.33 -36.47
N THR A 549 -1.60 -4.90 -37.39
CA THR A 549 -2.10 -5.44 -38.68
C THR A 549 -3.15 -6.55 -38.54
N TYR A 550 -3.29 -7.08 -37.33
CA TYR A 550 -4.26 -8.15 -37.00
C TYR A 550 -5.56 -7.64 -36.37
N VAL A 551 -5.72 -6.33 -36.24
CA VAL A 551 -6.89 -5.71 -35.60
C VAL A 551 -8.07 -5.70 -36.57
N LYS A 552 -9.02 -6.60 -36.36
CA LYS A 552 -10.34 -6.53 -36.98
C LYS A 552 -11.18 -5.44 -36.29
N GLU A 553 -12.21 -4.96 -36.99
CA GLU A 553 -13.12 -3.85 -36.62
C GLU A 553 -13.52 -3.79 -35.13
N ASN A 554 -13.70 -4.95 -34.45
CA ASN A 554 -14.05 -5.04 -33.02
C ASN A 554 -12.98 -4.50 -32.05
N LEU A 555 -11.73 -4.26 -32.52
CA LEU A 555 -10.66 -3.73 -31.68
C LEU A 555 -10.54 -2.21 -31.74
N LEU A 556 -11.05 -1.56 -32.77
CA LEU A 556 -11.23 -0.10 -32.84
C LEU A 556 -12.24 0.34 -31.75
N GLU A 557 -13.35 -0.39 -31.62
CA GLU A 557 -14.31 -0.13 -30.54
C GLU A 557 -13.69 -0.35 -29.15
N ALA A 558 -12.88 -1.41 -28.97
CA ALA A 558 -12.16 -1.64 -27.73
C ALA A 558 -11.11 -0.55 -27.43
N ARG A 559 -10.43 0.00 -28.46
CA ARG A 559 -9.52 1.14 -28.32
C ARG A 559 -10.27 2.37 -27.82
N ASN A 560 -11.38 2.71 -28.43
CA ASN A 560 -12.19 3.85 -28.03
C ASN A 560 -12.71 3.70 -26.60
N ASN A 561 -13.18 2.51 -26.21
CA ASN A 561 -13.69 2.24 -24.87
C ASN A 561 -12.59 2.20 -23.78
N ILE A 562 -11.32 2.00 -24.13
CA ILE A 562 -10.20 1.92 -23.17
C ILE A 562 -9.38 3.21 -23.17
N LEU A 563 -9.00 3.72 -24.34
CA LEU A 563 -8.11 4.87 -24.47
C LEU A 563 -8.85 6.19 -24.17
N TYR A 564 -10.06 6.38 -24.67
CA TYR A 564 -10.80 7.63 -24.49
C TYR A 564 -11.00 8.02 -23.03
N PRO A 565 -11.40 7.11 -22.11
CA PRO A 565 -11.48 7.46 -20.68
C PRO A 565 -10.14 7.91 -20.07
N GLU A 566 -9.02 7.36 -20.55
CA GLU A 566 -7.69 7.78 -20.07
C GLU A 566 -7.30 9.15 -20.65
N LEU A 567 -7.63 9.44 -21.93
CA LEU A 567 -7.43 10.76 -22.52
C LEU A 567 -8.28 11.84 -21.81
N VAL A 568 -9.53 11.53 -21.47
CA VAL A 568 -10.37 12.45 -20.66
C VAL A 568 -9.71 12.79 -19.33
N LYS A 569 -9.17 11.79 -18.63
CA LYS A 569 -8.45 12.01 -17.35
C LYS A 569 -7.22 12.89 -17.57
N MET A 570 -6.45 12.61 -18.63
CA MET A 570 -5.26 13.36 -18.99
C MET A 570 -5.57 14.84 -19.26
N PHE A 571 -6.58 15.13 -20.09
CA PHE A 571 -6.98 16.51 -20.36
C PHE A 571 -7.60 17.19 -19.15
N LYS A 572 -8.37 16.48 -18.34
CA LYS A 572 -8.86 17.01 -17.04
C LYS A 572 -7.70 17.37 -16.10
N HIS A 573 -6.62 16.60 -16.09
CA HIS A 573 -5.42 16.96 -15.34
C HIS A 573 -4.72 18.19 -15.90
N LEU A 574 -4.43 18.23 -17.21
CA LEU A 574 -3.74 19.35 -17.87
C LEU A 574 -4.48 20.67 -17.72
N LEU A 575 -5.81 20.64 -17.80
CA LEU A 575 -6.69 21.81 -17.72
C LEU A 575 -7.22 22.08 -16.32
N SER A 576 -6.79 21.28 -15.31
CA SER A 576 -7.26 21.45 -13.93
C SER A 576 -6.88 22.83 -13.36
N ILE A 577 -7.69 23.30 -12.40
CA ILE A 577 -7.42 24.53 -11.67
C ILE A 577 -6.06 24.49 -10.99
N GLU A 578 -5.70 23.32 -10.44
CA GLU A 578 -4.44 23.06 -9.76
C GLU A 578 -3.25 23.22 -10.73
N THR A 579 -3.29 22.56 -11.88
CA THR A 579 -2.22 22.61 -12.90
C THR A 579 -2.03 24.04 -13.40
N ILE A 580 -3.09 24.71 -13.86
CA ILE A 580 -3.01 26.08 -14.40
C ILE A 580 -2.55 27.07 -13.32
N SER A 581 -3.01 26.92 -12.08
CA SER A 581 -2.56 27.77 -10.98
C SER A 581 -1.08 27.53 -10.64
N ALA A 582 -0.62 26.28 -10.67
CA ALA A 582 0.78 25.94 -10.43
C ALA A 582 1.71 26.56 -11.48
N LEU A 583 1.36 26.48 -12.77
CA LEU A 583 2.10 27.10 -13.86
C LEU A 583 2.23 28.61 -13.67
N ARG A 584 1.13 29.29 -13.33
CA ARG A 584 1.14 30.73 -13.06
C ARG A 584 2.01 31.10 -11.86
N LEU A 585 1.93 30.34 -10.77
CA LEU A 585 2.74 30.57 -9.58
C LEU A 585 4.23 30.34 -9.84
N GLN A 586 4.59 29.31 -10.59
CA GLN A 586 5.98 29.03 -10.96
C GLN A 586 6.56 30.16 -11.85
N ALA A 587 5.80 30.65 -12.83
CA ALA A 587 6.22 31.77 -13.67
C ALA A 587 6.46 33.05 -12.83
N LEU A 588 5.61 33.34 -11.84
CA LEU A 588 5.75 34.46 -10.95
C LEU A 588 6.99 34.35 -10.03
N HIS A 589 7.23 33.18 -9.45
CA HIS A 589 8.38 32.96 -8.54
C HIS A 589 9.72 32.93 -9.26
N SER A 590 9.76 32.53 -10.54
CA SER A 590 10.99 32.45 -11.34
C SER A 590 11.31 33.73 -12.11
N ASN A 591 10.70 34.89 -11.78
CA ASN A 591 10.83 36.12 -12.53
C ASN A 591 10.55 35.95 -14.04
N GLN A 592 9.50 35.22 -14.37
CA GLN A 592 9.05 34.90 -15.74
C GLN A 592 10.00 33.99 -16.53
N LYS A 593 10.91 33.28 -15.88
CA LYS A 593 11.76 32.26 -16.51
C LYS A 593 11.21 30.82 -16.40
N GLY A 594 10.06 30.64 -15.71
CA GLY A 594 9.37 29.36 -15.58
C GLY A 594 8.50 29.07 -16.81
N TYR A 595 8.10 27.81 -16.97
CA TYR A 595 7.07 27.41 -17.93
C TYR A 595 5.72 27.93 -17.45
N SER A 596 5.13 28.84 -18.22
CA SER A 596 3.93 29.59 -17.84
C SER A 596 2.65 28.96 -18.38
N ASP A 597 1.49 29.41 -17.88
CA ASP A 597 0.19 29.06 -18.45
C ASP A 597 0.05 29.56 -19.92
N ASP A 598 0.67 30.71 -20.28
CA ASP A 598 0.71 31.19 -21.67
C ASP A 598 1.53 30.24 -22.58
N ASP A 599 2.67 29.74 -22.09
CA ASP A 599 3.48 28.73 -22.81
C ASP A 599 2.70 27.43 -23.01
N PHE A 600 2.03 26.97 -21.94
CA PHE A 600 1.20 25.78 -21.98
C PHE A 600 0.07 25.89 -23.02
N PHE A 601 -0.71 26.96 -23.03
CA PHE A 601 -1.79 27.12 -24.02
C PHE A 601 -1.25 27.26 -25.44
N ARG A 602 -0.11 27.92 -25.62
CA ARG A 602 0.55 27.98 -26.93
C ARG A 602 0.92 26.57 -27.43
N ASP A 603 1.55 25.77 -26.57
CA ASP A 603 1.97 24.41 -26.93
C ASP A 603 0.75 23.49 -27.16
N LEU A 604 -0.31 23.64 -26.34
CA LEU A 604 -1.57 22.93 -26.52
C LEU A 604 -2.25 23.26 -27.85
N TYR A 605 -2.32 24.54 -28.21
CA TYR A 605 -2.91 24.95 -29.47
C TYR A 605 -2.09 24.48 -30.67
N LYS A 606 -0.77 24.52 -30.55
CA LYS A 606 0.11 23.99 -31.59
C LYS A 606 -0.12 22.49 -31.79
N GLY A 607 -0.19 21.71 -30.73
CA GLY A 607 -0.37 20.27 -30.80
C GLY A 607 -1.78 19.84 -31.23
N LEU A 608 -2.84 20.52 -30.80
CA LEU A 608 -4.22 20.11 -31.09
C LEU A 608 -4.78 20.74 -32.40
N PHE A 609 -4.34 21.93 -32.75
CA PHE A 609 -4.94 22.74 -33.82
C PHE A 609 -3.91 23.25 -34.83
N ASP A 610 -2.71 22.66 -34.87
CA ASP A 610 -1.62 23.06 -35.80
C ASP A 610 -1.36 24.56 -35.80
N ASP A 611 -1.42 25.18 -34.64
CA ASP A 611 -1.36 26.64 -34.42
C ASP A 611 -2.38 27.42 -35.30
N PHE A 612 -3.49 26.77 -35.62
CA PHE A 612 -4.58 27.28 -36.45
C PHE A 612 -4.16 27.52 -37.93
N ASP A 613 -3.22 26.74 -38.47
CA ASP A 613 -2.86 26.78 -39.88
C ASP A 613 -4.04 26.27 -40.73
N PRO A 614 -4.61 27.11 -41.60
CA PRO A 614 -5.74 26.70 -42.43
C PRO A 614 -5.36 25.66 -43.53
N SER A 615 -4.08 25.40 -43.74
CA SER A 615 -3.61 24.39 -44.70
C SER A 615 -3.26 23.05 -44.08
N ALA A 616 -3.29 22.93 -42.73
CA ALA A 616 -2.95 21.71 -42.06
C ALA A 616 -3.95 20.60 -42.36
N ALA A 617 -3.45 19.39 -42.63
CA ALA A 617 -4.31 18.22 -42.82
C ALA A 617 -4.72 17.64 -41.46
N VAL A 618 -6.00 17.64 -41.16
CA VAL A 618 -6.53 17.09 -39.89
C VAL A 618 -7.12 15.70 -40.10
N SER A 619 -6.66 14.72 -39.36
CA SER A 619 -7.18 13.37 -39.38
C SER A 619 -8.44 13.22 -38.51
N TYR A 620 -9.25 12.17 -38.77
CA TYR A 620 -10.40 11.85 -37.88
C TYR A 620 -9.96 11.58 -36.43
N GLU A 621 -8.79 10.98 -36.22
CA GLU A 621 -8.25 10.74 -34.89
C GLU A 621 -7.92 12.06 -34.15
N GLN A 622 -7.35 13.04 -34.85
CA GLN A 622 -7.13 14.38 -34.30
C GLN A 622 -8.44 15.08 -33.96
N MET A 623 -9.46 14.94 -34.82
CA MET A 623 -10.80 15.51 -34.56
C MET A 623 -11.41 14.93 -33.27
N ASP A 624 -11.27 13.60 -33.02
CA ASP A 624 -11.72 12.95 -31.83
C ASP A 624 -10.97 13.46 -30.60
N ILE A 625 -9.65 13.65 -30.69
CA ILE A 625 -8.81 14.17 -29.60
C ILE A 625 -9.19 15.62 -29.27
N GLN A 626 -9.43 16.46 -30.30
CA GLN A 626 -9.91 17.84 -30.13
C GLN A 626 -11.24 17.88 -29.37
N LEU A 627 -12.16 16.96 -29.70
CA LEU A 627 -13.46 16.86 -29.06
C LEU A 627 -13.33 16.43 -27.61
N ILE A 628 -12.50 15.42 -27.32
CA ILE A 628 -12.24 14.94 -25.95
C ILE A 628 -11.62 16.05 -25.09
N CYS A 629 -10.68 16.81 -25.65
CA CYS A 629 -10.06 17.94 -24.97
C CYS A 629 -11.10 19.01 -24.63
N LEU A 630 -11.93 19.39 -25.58
CA LEU A 630 -12.96 20.41 -25.39
C LEU A 630 -13.99 19.97 -24.34
N ASP A 631 -14.47 18.72 -24.39
CA ASP A 631 -15.42 18.20 -23.42
C ASP A 631 -14.82 18.21 -22.00
N ALA A 632 -13.55 17.79 -21.85
CA ALA A 632 -12.84 17.86 -20.56
C ALA A 632 -12.69 19.30 -20.07
N TRP A 633 -12.44 20.25 -20.96
CA TRP A 633 -12.31 21.68 -20.64
C TRP A 633 -13.64 22.28 -20.12
N LEU A 634 -14.73 21.97 -20.83
CA LEU A 634 -16.08 22.40 -20.45
C LEU A 634 -16.48 21.82 -19.10
N ASP A 635 -16.20 20.53 -18.86
CA ASP A 635 -16.44 19.87 -17.57
C ASP A 635 -15.71 20.60 -16.43
N ILE A 636 -14.42 20.91 -16.58
CA ILE A 636 -13.63 21.62 -15.58
C ILE A 636 -14.24 23.00 -15.25
N ILE A 637 -14.66 23.73 -16.27
CA ILE A 637 -15.30 25.05 -16.08
C ILE A 637 -16.64 24.88 -15.34
N GLN A 638 -17.42 23.87 -15.65
CA GLN A 638 -18.71 23.61 -15.03
C GLN A 638 -18.56 23.13 -13.58
N GLU A 639 -17.65 22.22 -13.31
CA GLU A 639 -17.35 21.70 -11.96
C GLU A 639 -16.82 22.82 -11.04
N ASN A 640 -16.16 23.84 -11.60
CA ASN A 640 -15.55 24.95 -10.88
C ASN A 640 -16.26 26.30 -11.14
N ALA A 641 -17.58 26.32 -11.18
CA ALA A 641 -18.39 27.49 -11.48
C ALA A 641 -18.23 28.68 -10.50
N LYS A 642 -17.61 28.47 -9.33
CA LYS A 642 -17.26 29.53 -8.37
C LYS A 642 -16.14 30.39 -8.97
N HIS A 643 -16.37 31.71 -9.02
CA HIS A 643 -15.45 32.68 -9.61
C HIS A 643 -14.08 32.71 -8.90
N ASN A 644 -13.06 32.13 -9.52
CA ASN A 644 -11.67 32.36 -9.21
C ASN A 644 -10.93 32.85 -10.47
N SER A 645 -9.71 33.39 -10.29
CA SER A 645 -8.93 33.96 -11.38
C SER A 645 -8.53 32.89 -12.44
N THR A 646 -8.38 31.64 -12.04
CA THR A 646 -7.99 30.53 -12.92
C THR A 646 -9.19 30.06 -13.76
N THR A 647 -10.38 29.96 -13.17
CA THR A 647 -11.60 29.67 -13.94
C THR A 647 -11.89 30.77 -14.97
N LYS A 648 -11.64 32.04 -14.60
CA LYS A 648 -11.76 33.14 -15.56
C LYS A 648 -10.76 32.98 -16.71
N ARG A 649 -9.51 32.65 -16.41
CA ARG A 649 -8.47 32.39 -17.44
C ARG A 649 -8.89 31.28 -18.40
N LEU A 650 -9.39 30.15 -17.90
CA LEU A 650 -9.89 29.07 -18.73
C LEU A 650 -11.05 29.51 -19.65
N LYS A 651 -11.96 30.34 -19.16
CA LYS A 651 -13.07 30.91 -19.96
C LYS A 651 -12.56 31.88 -21.03
N ASP A 652 -11.60 32.74 -20.69
CA ASP A 652 -11.02 33.69 -21.65
C ASP A 652 -10.30 32.96 -22.79
N GLU A 653 -9.57 31.87 -22.46
CA GLU A 653 -8.92 31.02 -23.47
C GLU A 653 -9.93 30.25 -24.32
N LEU A 654 -11.00 29.71 -23.72
CA LEU A 654 -12.06 29.06 -24.47
C LEU A 654 -12.75 30.00 -25.47
N HIS A 655 -12.95 31.27 -25.07
CA HIS A 655 -13.47 32.29 -25.96
C HIS A 655 -12.48 32.64 -27.09
N SER A 656 -11.18 32.68 -26.77
CA SER A 656 -10.12 32.85 -27.81
C SER A 656 -10.13 31.69 -28.80
N LEU A 657 -10.24 30.46 -28.29
CA LEU A 657 -10.38 29.26 -29.14
C LEU A 657 -11.60 29.37 -30.05
N TYR A 658 -12.77 29.75 -29.55
CA TYR A 658 -13.98 29.95 -30.32
C TYR A 658 -13.74 30.89 -31.51
N ASN A 659 -13.17 32.08 -31.26
CA ASN A 659 -12.91 33.08 -32.30
C ASN A 659 -11.93 32.61 -33.37
N ARG A 660 -10.98 31.74 -33.01
CA ARG A 660 -10.04 31.15 -34.00
C ARG A 660 -10.71 30.04 -34.81
N LEU A 661 -11.51 29.18 -34.19
CA LEU A 661 -12.27 28.13 -34.87
C LEU A 661 -13.32 28.72 -35.84
N GLU A 662 -13.95 29.84 -35.49
CA GLU A 662 -14.90 30.55 -36.35
C GLU A 662 -14.29 30.93 -37.70
N LYS A 663 -13.04 31.44 -37.67
CA LYS A 663 -12.30 31.75 -38.91
C LYS A 663 -12.00 30.48 -39.72
N LEU A 664 -11.46 29.45 -39.08
CA LEU A 664 -11.08 28.21 -39.73
C LEU A 664 -12.28 27.43 -40.31
N SER A 665 -13.44 27.48 -39.65
CA SER A 665 -14.66 26.83 -40.12
C SER A 665 -15.17 27.37 -41.46
N THR A 666 -14.70 28.54 -41.85
CA THR A 666 -15.06 29.16 -43.16
C THR A 666 -14.01 28.97 -44.21
N ILE A 667 -12.72 28.87 -43.86
CA ILE A 667 -11.62 28.91 -44.85
C ILE A 667 -10.89 27.59 -45.04
N HIS A 668 -11.04 26.61 -44.10
CA HIS A 668 -10.30 25.36 -44.19
C HIS A 668 -10.66 24.56 -45.45
N PRO A 669 -9.69 23.97 -46.21
CA PRO A 669 -9.96 23.30 -47.46
C PRO A 669 -10.79 22.01 -47.31
N GLN A 670 -10.61 21.24 -46.23
CA GLN A 670 -11.34 20.01 -45.98
C GLN A 670 -12.74 20.33 -45.41
N ALA A 671 -13.80 19.82 -46.04
CA ALA A 671 -15.19 20.04 -45.61
C ALA A 671 -15.46 19.43 -44.22
N GLU A 672 -14.98 18.23 -43.99
CA GLU A 672 -15.13 17.49 -42.71
C GLU A 672 -14.52 18.28 -41.54
N VAL A 673 -13.39 18.96 -41.73
CA VAL A 673 -12.74 19.81 -40.75
C VAL A 673 -13.58 21.05 -40.46
N ARG A 674 -14.15 21.69 -41.50
CA ARG A 674 -15.08 22.83 -41.32
C ARG A 674 -16.30 22.43 -40.47
N ASP A 675 -16.88 21.26 -40.79
CA ASP A 675 -18.04 20.73 -40.06
C ASP A 675 -17.68 20.43 -38.62
N MET A 676 -16.50 19.83 -38.37
CA MET A 676 -15.99 19.57 -37.04
C MET A 676 -15.78 20.86 -36.25
N TYR A 677 -15.15 21.87 -36.82
CA TYR A 677 -14.96 23.16 -36.12
C TYR A 677 -16.29 23.85 -35.85
N THR A 678 -17.27 23.70 -36.70
CA THR A 678 -18.65 24.17 -36.46
C THR A 678 -19.29 23.41 -35.29
N LEU A 679 -19.06 22.11 -35.16
CA LEU A 679 -19.51 21.29 -34.03
C LEU A 679 -18.86 21.75 -32.72
N LEU A 680 -17.53 21.92 -32.70
CA LEU A 680 -16.80 22.40 -31.52
C LEU A 680 -17.31 23.77 -31.07
N MET A 681 -17.53 24.69 -31.98
CA MET A 681 -18.11 26.02 -31.70
C MET A 681 -19.51 25.92 -31.10
N GLY A 682 -20.32 24.98 -31.59
CA GLY A 682 -21.67 24.73 -31.05
C GLY A 682 -21.66 24.23 -29.61
N ARG A 683 -20.60 23.53 -29.19
CA ARG A 683 -20.43 23.09 -27.79
C ARG A 683 -19.91 24.16 -26.86
N ILE A 684 -19.14 25.15 -27.39
CA ILE A 684 -18.61 26.27 -26.59
C ILE A 684 -19.74 27.29 -26.29
N LYS A 685 -20.70 27.45 -27.15
CA LYS A 685 -21.88 28.30 -26.91
C LYS A 685 -22.78 27.79 -25.81
#